data_f20462a7abe00921e3e023c5928d59b3
#
_entry.id   f20462a7abe00921e3e023c5928d59b3
#
_cell.length_a   1.000
_cell.length_b   1.000
_cell.length_c   1.000
_cell.angle_alpha   90.00
_cell.angle_beta   90.00
_cell.angle_gamma   90.00
#
_symmetry.space_group_name_H-M   'P 1'
#
loop_
_entity.id
_entity.type
_entity.pdbx_description
1 polymer ?
#
loop_
_entity_poly.entity_id
_entity_poly.type
_entity_poly.pdbx_seq_one_letter_code
_entity_poly.pdbx_strand_id
1 'polypeptide(L)'
;MKIKRFLSILLAALMLATTLLSCVILPVSSEETPTYVTDGLVSLYKGADTPDATVWEDSVGNNDLPLTKNSKNYLAADGLHAEGAQHYFPQPIVDLVNGQAFTVEIALGDFTSIGEFYNTFMNSANDNFALFRRNSNDNLEFKWAGKPGDLRPKAADGLSLMDNGVIAITFKVGGSCCVYVDGTIVSKVSVDTAMGANNLFIGHAEAAKMFSTVYKSIRFYNRELTADEVANNARADGVTVVAPGEKPKTFITVAQPKTNIVGDLSMIREVGSKAEMEAMVSAKNLPATAIYTINSKLEALDDKGAAFAAIDEIFAAQEYKIIPAFRVADKATADALSKHLKDIRFYDVMVVSAAPAVVKDFRTTLPQVTAVIDYTETFKDATDLTEEQLLDIRRSVKMNNGTVALLPAALCNNEDVQYLYNRQVNVWAKASDEPSVTQQYHALLSGAIGVVSDATDALLDIACNKLAKDTVTRAPLNIGHRGIPASAPENTIEGSLYAFEQGANVIELDVYLTTDGEVVVMHDGTTGRTCNANLTVESSTLAELKELYVNKGYENNSKYKNCRIPTLKEYLEAFKDKDCQLFIEIKSGKSAIVPAIKKLVDEYDMYDQCSVITFNEGIMAAMRKDYPEMSVGALCSGYMNGLDPEEDFRAAMAFIGKYNATLNPSSGGYEANDLRAALQRGISVYPWTFRGNLDTYKNHFLWGYSGLTGDNANVFRRLVRNVYNPVSSAIVEVGAEVSLELAVTTYGHDTTTKAYKSIIFLAGEDIAEVKDGKLTVKGEGEITYILTYEGKVSSNVVAYYTQPVTLSTETATPDEETDTNEPEGGDTTEAPTDSTPDTSKPTEGNGTTADSETEAPKGGCKSTLGGMALLLVAGVALVLRKKRD
;
A
#
# COMPACT_ATOMS: atom_id res chain seq x y z
N MET A 1 -10.50 58.52 27.08
CA MET A 1 -10.31 57.07 26.93
C MET A 1 -11.56 56.28 26.51
N LYS A 2 -12.74 56.68 26.90
CA LYS A 2 -14.03 56.02 26.50
C LYS A 2 -14.44 56.20 25.02
N ILE A 3 -14.13 57.33 24.40
CA ILE A 3 -14.46 57.61 22.98
C ILE A 3 -13.60 56.81 22.01
N LYS A 4 -12.30 56.55 22.30
CA LYS A 4 -11.44 55.73 21.44
C LYS A 4 -11.83 54.22 21.45
N ARG A 5 -12.37 53.74 22.58
CA ARG A 5 -12.88 52.36 22.62
C ARG A 5 -14.19 52.19 21.86
N PHE A 6 -15.02 53.20 21.85
CA PHE A 6 -16.30 53.20 21.10
C PHE A 6 -16.05 53.24 19.59
N LEU A 7 -15.08 54.04 19.14
CA LEU A 7 -14.71 54.09 17.73
C LEU A 7 -14.05 52.80 17.23
N SER A 8 -13.26 52.11 18.08
CA SER A 8 -12.62 50.82 17.73
C SER A 8 -13.66 49.70 17.62
N ILE A 9 -14.68 49.71 18.48
CA ILE A 9 -15.77 48.71 18.41
C ILE A 9 -16.70 48.98 17.21
N LEU A 10 -16.93 50.25 16.89
CA LEU A 10 -17.71 50.61 15.71
C LEU A 10 -16.99 50.30 14.40
N LEU A 11 -15.65 50.47 14.36
CA LEU A 11 -14.83 50.09 13.19
C LEU A 11 -14.74 48.56 13.02
N ALA A 12 -14.61 47.80 14.13
CA ALA A 12 -14.66 46.36 14.10
C ALA A 12 -16.03 45.81 13.70
N ALA A 13 -17.09 46.42 14.16
CA ALA A 13 -18.46 46.07 13.74
C ALA A 13 -18.74 46.43 12.27
N LEU A 14 -18.14 47.50 11.76
CA LEU A 14 -18.24 47.87 10.35
C LEU A 14 -17.41 46.95 9.43
N MET A 15 -16.22 46.50 9.88
CA MET A 15 -15.43 45.47 9.16
C MET A 15 -16.11 44.10 9.16
N LEU A 16 -16.76 43.73 10.29
CA LEU A 16 -17.54 42.49 10.35
C LEU A 16 -18.80 42.54 9.49
N ALA A 17 -19.44 43.70 9.38
CA ALA A 17 -20.60 43.91 8.50
C ALA A 17 -20.23 43.92 7.03
N THR A 18 -19.03 44.42 6.65
CA THR A 18 -18.55 44.36 5.26
C THR A 18 -18.10 42.96 4.85
N THR A 19 -17.58 42.12 5.78
CA THR A 19 -17.30 40.73 5.51
C THR A 19 -18.55 39.84 5.48
N LEU A 20 -19.61 40.20 6.22
CA LEU A 20 -20.91 39.51 6.15
C LEU A 20 -21.78 39.94 4.96
N LEU A 21 -21.47 41.12 4.32
CA LEU A 21 -22.21 41.58 3.16
C LEU A 21 -21.60 41.12 1.82
N SER A 22 -20.45 40.48 1.85
CA SER A 22 -19.88 39.79 0.67
C SER A 22 -20.41 38.36 0.48
N CYS A 23 -21.22 37.84 1.38
CA CYS A 23 -22.08 36.67 1.14
C CYS A 23 -23.49 37.06 0.68
N VAL A 24 -23.59 38.04 -0.25
CA VAL A 24 -24.80 38.13 -1.07
C VAL A 24 -24.73 36.93 -2.01
N ILE A 25 -25.60 35.97 -1.79
CA ILE A 25 -25.96 34.96 -2.79
C ILE A 25 -26.41 35.76 -4.02
N LEU A 26 -25.49 36.00 -4.95
CA LEU A 26 -25.87 36.36 -6.30
C LEU A 26 -26.75 35.18 -6.79
N PRO A 27 -27.89 35.48 -7.43
CA PRO A 27 -28.67 34.42 -8.05
C PRO A 27 -27.69 33.62 -8.91
N VAL A 28 -27.63 32.29 -8.74
CA VAL A 28 -26.95 31.39 -9.64
C VAL A 28 -27.51 31.73 -11.01
N SER A 29 -26.74 32.50 -11.80
CA SER A 29 -26.96 32.59 -13.22
C SER A 29 -26.94 31.15 -13.68
N SER A 30 -27.95 30.69 -14.39
CA SER A 30 -27.88 29.40 -15.09
C SER A 30 -26.53 29.38 -15.79
N GLU A 31 -25.58 28.57 -15.31
CA GLU A 31 -24.28 28.40 -15.99
C GLU A 31 -24.63 27.91 -17.38
N GLU A 32 -24.39 28.73 -18.38
CA GLU A 32 -24.47 28.30 -19.76
C GLU A 32 -23.53 27.13 -19.87
N THR A 33 -24.02 25.99 -20.35
CA THR A 33 -23.20 24.80 -20.57
C THR A 33 -22.00 25.22 -21.43
N PRO A 34 -20.75 25.04 -20.97
CA PRO A 34 -19.58 25.48 -21.71
C PRO A 34 -19.59 24.89 -23.12
N THR A 35 -19.37 25.71 -24.12
CA THR A 35 -19.30 25.28 -25.53
C THR A 35 -17.90 25.53 -26.07
N TYR A 36 -17.46 24.73 -27.01
CA TYR A 36 -16.15 24.95 -27.63
C TYR A 36 -16.06 26.30 -28.34
N VAL A 37 -14.88 26.88 -28.30
CA VAL A 37 -14.54 28.04 -29.13
C VAL A 37 -14.65 27.67 -30.60
N THR A 38 -15.40 28.44 -31.35
CA THR A 38 -15.63 28.19 -32.81
C THR A 38 -14.76 29.07 -33.71
N ASP A 39 -14.28 30.21 -33.21
CA ASP A 39 -13.40 31.09 -33.96
C ASP A 39 -12.04 30.41 -34.22
N GLY A 40 -11.71 30.29 -35.50
CA GLY A 40 -10.48 29.63 -35.95
C GLY A 40 -10.51 28.09 -35.91
N LEU A 41 -11.62 27.47 -35.50
CA LEU A 41 -11.77 26.02 -35.50
C LEU A 41 -11.81 25.47 -36.92
N VAL A 42 -10.85 24.59 -37.25
CA VAL A 42 -10.66 24.01 -38.60
C VAL A 42 -11.15 22.58 -38.65
N SER A 43 -10.94 21.82 -37.61
CA SER A 43 -11.37 20.40 -37.51
C SER A 43 -11.74 20.03 -36.10
N LEU A 44 -12.77 19.16 -35.99
CA LEU A 44 -13.26 18.60 -34.74
C LEU A 44 -13.66 17.14 -34.93
N TYR A 45 -12.92 16.26 -34.33
CA TYR A 45 -13.20 14.83 -34.24
C TYR A 45 -13.85 14.52 -32.89
N LYS A 46 -14.97 13.80 -32.90
CA LYS A 46 -15.70 13.38 -31.68
C LYS A 46 -16.09 11.91 -31.76
N GLY A 47 -16.39 11.31 -30.61
CA GLY A 47 -16.94 9.98 -30.54
C GLY A 47 -18.22 9.83 -31.36
N ALA A 48 -18.38 8.67 -31.98
CA ALA A 48 -19.57 8.27 -32.74
C ALA A 48 -19.75 6.74 -32.55
N ASP A 49 -21.01 6.31 -32.43
CA ASP A 49 -21.30 4.87 -32.25
C ASP A 49 -21.28 4.15 -33.61
N THR A 50 -20.09 4.09 -34.20
CA THR A 50 -19.80 3.49 -35.49
C THR A 50 -18.56 2.59 -35.42
N PRO A 51 -18.60 1.44 -34.73
CA PRO A 51 -17.40 0.63 -34.49
C PRO A 51 -16.75 0.08 -35.75
N ASP A 52 -17.49 0.01 -36.83
CA ASP A 52 -17.02 -0.43 -38.16
C ASP A 52 -16.55 0.72 -39.06
N ALA A 53 -16.54 1.97 -38.59
CA ALA A 53 -16.08 3.11 -39.39
C ALA A 53 -14.64 2.89 -39.89
N THR A 54 -14.37 3.27 -41.14
CA THR A 54 -13.03 3.30 -41.72
C THR A 54 -12.42 4.69 -41.70
N VAL A 55 -13.18 5.65 -41.21
CA VAL A 55 -12.88 7.08 -41.17
C VAL A 55 -13.44 7.64 -39.87
N TRP A 56 -12.69 8.51 -39.17
CA TRP A 56 -13.21 9.36 -38.13
C TRP A 56 -13.58 10.71 -38.77
N GLU A 57 -14.87 10.98 -38.84
CA GLU A 57 -15.40 12.14 -39.55
C GLU A 57 -15.03 13.44 -38.84
N ASP A 58 -14.61 14.44 -39.62
CA ASP A 58 -14.41 15.81 -39.15
C ASP A 58 -15.76 16.52 -39.08
N SER A 59 -16.26 16.84 -37.91
CA SER A 59 -17.59 17.43 -37.67
C SER A 59 -17.70 18.90 -38.13
N VAL A 60 -16.59 19.56 -38.48
CA VAL A 60 -16.52 21.00 -38.83
C VAL A 60 -16.00 21.22 -40.25
N GLY A 61 -14.92 20.55 -40.62
CA GLY A 61 -14.24 20.69 -41.90
C GLY A 61 -14.51 19.48 -42.83
N ASN A 62 -13.56 19.25 -43.75
CA ASN A 62 -13.54 18.12 -44.65
C ASN A 62 -12.20 17.35 -44.50
N ASN A 63 -11.70 17.27 -43.29
CA ASN A 63 -10.37 16.71 -42.97
C ASN A 63 -10.52 15.37 -42.32
N ASP A 64 -11.39 14.47 -42.82
CA ASP A 64 -11.64 13.17 -42.26
C ASP A 64 -10.34 12.39 -42.00
N LEU A 65 -10.24 11.75 -40.82
CA LEU A 65 -9.09 10.97 -40.43
C LEU A 65 -9.28 9.49 -40.82
N PRO A 66 -8.48 8.96 -41.74
CA PRO A 66 -8.54 7.54 -42.09
C PRO A 66 -8.12 6.65 -40.92
N LEU A 67 -8.90 5.65 -40.61
CA LEU A 67 -8.65 4.72 -39.54
C LEU A 67 -7.94 3.46 -40.03
N THR A 68 -6.79 3.18 -39.46
CA THR A 68 -6.08 1.91 -39.63
C THR A 68 -6.76 0.87 -38.72
N LYS A 69 -7.49 -0.08 -39.34
CA LYS A 69 -8.25 -1.08 -38.59
C LYS A 69 -7.38 -2.21 -38.03
N ASN A 70 -7.61 -2.54 -36.78
CA ASN A 70 -7.31 -3.82 -36.17
C ASN A 70 -8.42 -4.13 -35.15
N SER A 71 -8.41 -5.31 -34.53
CA SER A 71 -9.43 -5.70 -33.54
C SER A 71 -9.52 -4.82 -32.29
N LYS A 72 -8.57 -3.92 -32.10
CA LYS A 72 -8.44 -3.05 -30.93
C LYS A 72 -8.64 -1.57 -31.25
N ASN A 73 -8.83 -1.22 -32.52
CA ASN A 73 -9.12 0.15 -32.97
C ASN A 73 -10.54 0.21 -33.50
N TYR A 74 -11.39 0.98 -32.85
CA TYR A 74 -12.78 1.18 -33.23
C TYR A 74 -13.30 2.52 -32.73
N LEU A 75 -14.30 3.06 -33.38
CA LEU A 75 -14.96 4.30 -33.00
C LEU A 75 -16.22 4.00 -32.20
N ALA A 76 -16.35 4.57 -31.02
CA ALA A 76 -17.50 4.45 -30.12
C ALA A 76 -18.04 5.82 -29.70
N ALA A 77 -19.18 5.85 -29.05
CA ALA A 77 -19.82 7.10 -28.61
C ALA A 77 -18.93 7.95 -27.69
N ASP A 78 -18.02 7.34 -26.95
CA ASP A 78 -17.06 7.98 -26.04
C ASP A 78 -15.75 8.40 -26.74
N GLY A 79 -15.51 8.00 -27.98
CA GLY A 79 -14.31 8.39 -28.73
C GLY A 79 -13.72 7.29 -29.60
N LEU A 80 -12.54 7.55 -30.14
CA LEU A 80 -11.73 6.56 -30.85
C LEU A 80 -10.93 5.73 -29.84
N HIS A 81 -11.27 4.46 -29.71
CA HIS A 81 -10.44 3.48 -29.01
C HIS A 81 -9.25 3.12 -29.90
N ALA A 82 -8.02 3.36 -29.43
CA ALA A 82 -6.81 3.19 -30.22
C ALA A 82 -5.74 2.37 -29.45
N GLU A 83 -5.32 1.26 -30.08
CA GLU A 83 -4.20 0.44 -29.61
C GLU A 83 -3.47 -0.19 -30.81
N GLY A 84 -2.13 0.03 -30.86
CA GLY A 84 -1.27 -0.67 -31.80
C GLY A 84 -1.43 -0.29 -33.26
N ALA A 85 -1.86 0.94 -33.59
CA ALA A 85 -1.94 1.47 -34.94
C ALA A 85 -1.56 2.96 -34.97
N GLN A 86 -1.20 3.44 -36.15
CA GLN A 86 -1.01 4.85 -36.48
C GLN A 86 -2.14 5.32 -37.38
N HIS A 87 -2.78 6.44 -37.00
CA HIS A 87 -3.83 7.07 -37.78
C HIS A 87 -3.33 8.41 -38.29
N TYR A 88 -3.13 8.53 -39.60
CA TYR A 88 -2.47 9.69 -40.24
C TYR A 88 -3.49 10.75 -40.62
N PHE A 89 -3.30 11.97 -40.13
CA PHE A 89 -4.09 13.13 -40.53
C PHE A 89 -3.87 13.50 -42.00
N PRO A 90 -4.90 14.02 -42.67
CA PRO A 90 -4.80 14.47 -44.05
C PRO A 90 -3.89 15.70 -44.17
N GLN A 91 -3.37 15.93 -45.37
CA GLN A 91 -2.38 16.98 -45.67
C GLN A 91 -2.79 18.39 -45.18
N PRO A 92 -4.07 18.85 -45.28
CA PRO A 92 -4.44 20.19 -44.79
C PRO A 92 -4.19 20.36 -43.28
N ILE A 93 -4.30 19.31 -42.46
CA ILE A 93 -3.97 19.35 -41.01
C ILE A 93 -2.44 19.42 -40.80
N VAL A 94 -1.67 18.70 -41.61
CA VAL A 94 -0.20 18.80 -41.58
C VAL A 94 0.25 20.22 -41.99
N ASP A 95 -0.34 20.81 -43.00
CA ASP A 95 -0.06 22.18 -43.46
C ASP A 95 -0.44 23.21 -42.37
N LEU A 96 -1.54 22.97 -41.64
CA LEU A 96 -1.99 23.83 -40.54
C LEU A 96 -0.95 23.87 -39.41
N VAL A 97 -0.45 22.70 -38.94
CA VAL A 97 0.56 22.69 -37.87
C VAL A 97 1.91 23.20 -38.30
N ASN A 98 2.18 23.29 -39.61
CA ASN A 98 3.35 23.92 -40.20
C ASN A 98 3.16 25.42 -40.49
N GLY A 99 1.98 25.98 -40.21
CA GLY A 99 1.65 27.38 -40.37
C GLY A 99 2.34 28.31 -39.37
N GLN A 100 2.02 29.60 -39.41
CA GLN A 100 2.59 30.62 -38.53
C GLN A 100 2.01 30.53 -37.09
N ALA A 101 0.77 30.07 -36.97
CA ALA A 101 0.11 29.89 -35.68
C ALA A 101 -0.92 28.74 -35.76
N PHE A 102 -1.05 27.98 -34.71
CA PHE A 102 -2.08 26.98 -34.58
C PHE A 102 -2.34 26.63 -33.09
N THR A 103 -3.46 25.95 -32.85
CA THR A 103 -3.70 25.28 -31.58
C THR A 103 -4.20 23.86 -31.89
N VAL A 104 -3.71 22.87 -31.14
CA VAL A 104 -4.23 21.53 -31.11
C VAL A 104 -4.64 21.16 -29.70
N GLU A 105 -5.82 20.57 -29.55
CA GLU A 105 -6.34 20.09 -28.27
C GLU A 105 -6.75 18.62 -28.41
N ILE A 106 -6.41 17.82 -27.39
CA ILE A 106 -6.67 16.38 -27.34
C ILE A 106 -7.32 16.07 -26.00
N ALA A 107 -8.58 15.65 -26.02
CA ALA A 107 -9.26 15.10 -24.84
C ALA A 107 -9.10 13.58 -24.82
N LEU A 108 -8.52 13.06 -23.74
CA LEU A 108 -8.25 11.64 -23.57
C LEU A 108 -9.21 11.03 -22.56
N GLY A 109 -9.51 9.75 -22.75
CA GLY A 109 -10.13 8.88 -21.75
C GLY A 109 -9.08 8.15 -20.93
N ASP A 110 -9.51 7.10 -20.25
CA ASP A 110 -8.61 6.22 -19.50
C ASP A 110 -7.55 5.65 -20.46
N PHE A 111 -6.31 5.55 -20.02
CA PHE A 111 -5.27 4.93 -20.80
C PHE A 111 -4.46 3.90 -20.03
N THR A 112 -3.98 2.89 -20.75
CA THR A 112 -3.08 1.87 -20.22
C THR A 112 -1.73 1.95 -20.94
N SER A 113 -0.66 2.14 -20.19
CA SER A 113 0.70 2.07 -20.73
C SER A 113 0.99 0.65 -21.19
N ILE A 114 1.43 0.49 -22.44
CA ILE A 114 1.87 -0.78 -23.03
C ILE A 114 3.33 -0.68 -23.45
N GLY A 115 3.81 0.53 -23.76
CA GLY A 115 5.18 0.80 -24.22
C GLY A 115 6.21 0.72 -23.09
N GLU A 116 7.43 0.28 -23.41
CA GLU A 116 8.52 0.18 -22.44
C GLU A 116 9.03 1.56 -21.98
N PHE A 117 9.09 2.54 -22.88
CA PHE A 117 9.78 3.81 -22.61
C PHE A 117 8.85 5.03 -22.58
N TYR A 118 7.90 5.12 -23.52
CA TYR A 118 6.96 6.25 -23.59
C TYR A 118 5.70 5.91 -24.39
N ASN A 119 4.65 6.68 -24.10
CA ASN A 119 3.36 6.59 -24.77
C ASN A 119 3.21 7.82 -25.68
N THR A 120 3.03 7.61 -26.96
CA THR A 120 2.99 8.69 -27.97
C THR A 120 1.55 9.08 -28.28
N PHE A 121 1.13 10.27 -27.86
CA PHE A 121 -0.22 10.78 -28.13
C PHE A 121 -0.39 11.28 -29.56
N MET A 122 0.57 12.08 -30.03
CA MET A 122 0.59 12.60 -31.41
C MET A 122 2.05 12.79 -31.85
N ASN A 123 2.38 12.41 -33.08
CA ASN A 123 3.75 12.51 -33.58
C ASN A 123 3.79 12.78 -35.09
N SER A 124 4.97 13.21 -35.56
CA SER A 124 5.37 13.22 -36.98
C SER A 124 6.54 12.25 -37.19
N ALA A 125 6.67 11.68 -38.43
CA ALA A 125 7.71 10.69 -38.67
C ALA A 125 9.14 11.23 -38.60
N ASN A 126 9.30 12.55 -38.66
CA ASN A 126 10.59 13.24 -38.47
C ASN A 126 10.81 13.78 -37.06
N ASP A 127 9.94 13.45 -36.11
CA ASP A 127 9.92 13.90 -34.70
C ASP A 127 9.97 15.45 -34.55
N ASN A 128 9.60 16.20 -35.58
CA ASN A 128 9.50 17.67 -35.51
C ASN A 128 8.22 18.15 -34.81
N PHE A 129 7.23 17.28 -34.70
CA PHE A 129 6.09 17.39 -33.79
C PHE A 129 6.02 16.07 -33.01
N ALA A 130 6.28 16.08 -31.74
CA ALA A 130 6.18 14.86 -30.92
C ALA A 130 5.65 15.17 -29.51
N LEU A 131 4.45 14.68 -29.23
CA LEU A 131 3.78 14.79 -27.94
C LEU A 131 3.69 13.39 -27.33
N PHE A 132 4.35 13.16 -26.20
CA PHE A 132 4.40 11.87 -25.56
C PHE A 132 4.59 11.97 -24.04
N ARG A 133 4.28 10.91 -23.32
CA ARG A 133 4.52 10.73 -21.90
C ARG A 133 5.64 9.71 -21.69
N ARG A 134 6.61 9.99 -20.80
CA ARG A 134 7.61 9.03 -20.38
C ARG A 134 7.08 8.13 -19.28
N ASN A 135 7.31 6.82 -19.42
CA ASN A 135 6.89 5.86 -18.40
C ASN A 135 7.74 5.92 -17.12
N SER A 136 9.02 6.30 -17.24
CA SER A 136 9.96 6.31 -16.12
C SER A 136 9.71 7.41 -15.08
N ASN A 137 8.98 8.47 -15.44
CA ASN A 137 8.78 9.64 -14.58
C ASN A 137 7.46 10.39 -14.82
N ASP A 138 6.53 9.81 -15.56
CA ASP A 138 5.22 10.38 -15.88
C ASP A 138 5.23 11.76 -16.57
N ASN A 139 6.40 12.22 -17.05
CA ASN A 139 6.52 13.53 -17.66
C ASN A 139 5.85 13.58 -19.04
N LEU A 140 4.98 14.55 -19.24
CA LEU A 140 4.55 14.95 -20.57
C LEU A 140 5.71 15.67 -21.25
N GLU A 141 6.06 15.26 -22.46
CA GLU A 141 7.09 15.92 -23.28
C GLU A 141 6.50 16.35 -24.61
N PHE A 142 6.81 17.58 -25.00
CA PHE A 142 6.53 18.09 -26.33
C PHE A 142 7.82 18.53 -27.00
N LYS A 143 8.08 18.01 -28.21
CA LYS A 143 9.25 18.33 -29.03
C LYS A 143 8.81 18.95 -30.37
N TRP A 144 9.63 19.86 -30.87
CA TRP A 144 9.44 20.42 -32.22
C TRP A 144 10.77 20.74 -32.90
N ALA A 145 10.81 20.60 -34.25
CA ALA A 145 11.88 21.03 -35.14
C ALA A 145 13.31 20.70 -34.73
N GLY A 146 13.51 19.55 -34.04
CA GLY A 146 14.84 19.03 -33.66
C GLY A 146 15.64 19.97 -32.76
N LYS A 147 15.06 20.97 -32.13
CA LYS A 147 15.77 21.82 -31.14
C LYS A 147 16.05 21.05 -29.85
N PRO A 148 17.30 21.06 -29.35
CA PRO A 148 17.62 20.60 -27.98
C PRO A 148 17.06 21.65 -27.01
N GLY A 149 16.08 21.28 -26.24
CA GLY A 149 15.36 22.17 -25.31
C GLY A 149 13.90 21.77 -25.30
N ASP A 150 13.66 20.47 -25.17
CA ASP A 150 12.33 19.92 -25.05
C ASP A 150 11.52 20.72 -24.03
N LEU A 151 10.34 21.16 -24.42
CA LEU A 151 9.33 21.53 -23.45
C LEU A 151 9.01 20.26 -22.68
N ARG A 152 9.56 20.17 -21.50
CA ARG A 152 9.19 19.20 -20.49
C ARG A 152 8.39 19.95 -19.44
N PRO A 153 7.07 20.10 -19.64
CA PRO A 153 6.26 20.48 -18.52
C PRO A 153 6.54 19.41 -17.49
N LYS A 154 7.20 19.77 -16.41
CA LYS A 154 7.34 18.90 -15.26
C LYS A 154 5.92 18.58 -14.85
N ALA A 155 5.65 17.36 -14.47
CA ALA A 155 4.45 16.98 -13.72
C ALA A 155 4.29 17.80 -12.42
N ALA A 156 5.24 18.72 -12.18
CA ALA A 156 5.41 19.61 -11.06
C ALA A 156 4.19 20.45 -10.68
N ASP A 157 3.19 20.52 -11.52
CA ASP A 157 2.01 21.32 -11.22
C ASP A 157 0.78 20.48 -10.80
N GLY A 158 1.01 19.26 -10.36
CA GLY A 158 -0.02 18.43 -9.74
C GLY A 158 -1.04 17.81 -10.71
N LEU A 159 -0.75 17.86 -12.01
CA LEU A 159 -1.64 17.40 -13.06
C LEU A 159 -1.14 16.06 -13.61
N SER A 160 -1.55 14.97 -12.94
CA SER A 160 -1.38 13.64 -13.53
C SER A 160 -2.28 13.50 -14.75
N LEU A 161 -1.69 13.23 -15.92
CA LEU A 161 -2.41 12.87 -17.15
C LEU A 161 -3.01 11.45 -17.08
N MET A 162 -3.12 10.88 -15.89
CA MET A 162 -3.40 9.47 -15.77
C MET A 162 -4.80 9.09 -16.22
N ASP A 163 -5.80 9.96 -16.10
CA ASP A 163 -7.18 9.63 -16.52
C ASP A 163 -7.97 10.86 -16.93
N ASN A 164 -8.65 10.78 -18.08
CA ASN A 164 -9.64 11.75 -18.52
C ASN A 164 -9.15 13.19 -18.70
N GLY A 165 -7.89 13.41 -19.08
CA GLY A 165 -7.28 14.73 -19.22
C GLY A 165 -7.43 15.38 -20.59
N VAL A 166 -7.26 16.69 -20.64
CA VAL A 166 -7.19 17.49 -21.87
C VAL A 166 -5.80 18.11 -21.99
N ILE A 167 -5.12 17.81 -23.10
CA ILE A 167 -3.83 18.41 -23.46
C ILE A 167 -4.10 19.44 -24.56
N ALA A 168 -3.60 20.67 -24.39
CA ALA A 168 -3.59 21.64 -25.48
C ALA A 168 -2.18 22.17 -25.74
N ILE A 169 -1.88 22.41 -27.01
CA ILE A 169 -0.65 23.03 -27.48
C ILE A 169 -1.04 24.26 -28.29
N THR A 170 -0.67 25.45 -27.85
CA THR A 170 -0.77 26.68 -28.65
C THR A 170 0.62 27.02 -29.16
N PHE A 171 0.71 27.42 -30.44
CA PHE A 171 1.96 27.67 -31.12
C PHE A 171 1.86 28.90 -32.01
N LYS A 172 2.90 29.76 -31.93
CA LYS A 172 2.99 30.97 -32.79
C LYS A 172 4.45 31.32 -33.06
N VAL A 173 4.80 31.38 -34.34
CA VAL A 173 6.15 31.85 -34.80
C VAL A 173 6.33 33.32 -34.46
N GLY A 174 7.48 33.69 -33.90
CA GLY A 174 7.74 35.04 -33.37
C GLY A 174 7.01 35.34 -32.06
N GLY A 175 6.37 34.32 -31.46
CA GLY A 175 5.66 34.37 -30.18
C GLY A 175 6.11 33.25 -29.28
N SER A 176 5.17 32.42 -28.84
CA SER A 176 5.44 31.32 -27.89
C SER A 176 4.80 29.99 -28.31
N CYS A 177 5.35 28.92 -27.84
CA CYS A 177 4.69 27.62 -27.68
C CYS A 177 4.32 27.45 -26.24
N CYS A 178 3.04 27.19 -25.97
CA CYS A 178 2.54 26.87 -24.65
C CYS A 178 1.92 25.48 -24.65
N VAL A 179 2.20 24.70 -23.57
CA VAL A 179 1.52 23.43 -23.29
C VAL A 179 0.59 23.65 -22.12
N TYR A 180 -0.64 23.20 -22.27
CA TYR A 180 -1.67 23.22 -21.24
C TYR A 180 -2.08 21.81 -20.92
N VAL A 181 -2.37 21.57 -19.66
CA VAL A 181 -3.04 20.37 -19.18
C VAL A 181 -4.29 20.82 -18.44
N ASP A 182 -5.43 20.25 -18.82
CA ASP A 182 -6.71 20.55 -18.18
C ASP A 182 -7.07 22.04 -18.14
N GLY A 183 -6.75 22.73 -19.23
CA GLY A 183 -7.01 24.16 -19.38
C GLY A 183 -6.01 25.07 -18.68
N THR A 184 -5.03 24.53 -17.94
CA THR A 184 -4.01 25.30 -17.21
C THR A 184 -2.67 25.24 -17.91
N ILE A 185 -2.00 26.37 -18.06
CA ILE A 185 -0.67 26.45 -18.69
C ILE A 185 0.38 25.79 -17.78
N VAL A 186 1.10 24.81 -18.33
CA VAL A 186 2.15 24.07 -17.61
C VAL A 186 3.55 24.32 -18.14
N SER A 187 3.67 24.85 -19.36
CA SER A 187 4.97 25.24 -19.92
C SER A 187 4.82 26.26 -20.99
N LYS A 188 5.83 27.16 -21.12
CA LYS A 188 5.91 28.20 -22.14
C LYS A 188 7.35 28.44 -22.57
N VAL A 189 7.58 28.51 -23.90
CA VAL A 189 8.87 28.88 -24.47
C VAL A 189 8.68 29.79 -25.71
N SER A 190 9.71 30.56 -26.04
CA SER A 190 9.72 31.38 -27.24
C SER A 190 9.95 30.55 -28.50
N VAL A 191 9.26 30.87 -29.57
CA VAL A 191 9.32 30.21 -30.87
C VAL A 191 9.76 31.17 -31.95
N ASP A 192 10.78 30.79 -32.75
CA ASP A 192 11.34 31.59 -33.85
C ASP A 192 11.20 30.90 -35.24
N THR A 193 10.83 29.60 -35.24
CA THR A 193 10.72 28.81 -36.49
C THR A 193 9.43 28.00 -36.51
N ALA A 194 8.90 27.72 -37.72
CA ALA A 194 7.76 26.85 -37.89
C ALA A 194 8.06 25.39 -37.51
N MET A 195 6.98 24.60 -37.34
CA MET A 195 7.04 23.20 -36.82
C MET A 195 7.84 22.28 -37.74
N GLY A 196 7.61 22.31 -39.07
CA GLY A 196 8.33 21.52 -40.04
C GLY A 196 8.01 19.99 -39.98
N ALA A 197 6.81 19.64 -39.55
CA ALA A 197 6.34 18.24 -39.55
C ALA A 197 6.16 17.75 -40.99
N ASN A 198 6.66 16.53 -41.30
CA ASN A 198 6.49 15.95 -42.65
C ASN A 198 5.17 15.14 -42.80
N ASN A 199 4.56 14.76 -41.73
CA ASN A 199 3.23 14.20 -41.58
C ASN A 199 2.75 14.42 -40.15
N LEU A 200 1.54 13.96 -39.81
CA LEU A 200 1.05 13.97 -38.43
C LEU A 200 0.16 12.75 -38.22
N PHE A 201 0.30 12.09 -37.09
CA PHE A 201 -0.51 10.92 -36.72
C PHE A 201 -0.73 10.82 -35.24
N ILE A 202 -1.81 10.11 -34.85
CA ILE A 202 -2.07 9.67 -33.47
C ILE A 202 -1.88 8.16 -33.36
N GLY A 203 -1.65 7.67 -32.12
CA GLY A 203 -1.34 6.28 -31.87
C GLY A 203 0.09 5.91 -32.26
N HIS A 204 0.49 4.68 -32.07
CA HIS A 204 1.80 4.14 -32.46
C HIS A 204 1.72 2.64 -32.70
N ALA A 205 2.44 2.15 -33.73
CA ALA A 205 2.51 0.71 -34.05
C ALA A 205 3.75 0.02 -33.43
N GLU A 206 4.73 0.78 -32.95
CA GLU A 206 5.96 0.27 -32.37
C GLU A 206 5.74 -0.06 -30.87
N ALA A 207 6.01 -1.32 -30.48
CA ALA A 207 5.71 -1.83 -29.13
C ALA A 207 6.29 -0.96 -27.99
N ALA A 208 7.49 -0.40 -28.19
CA ALA A 208 8.14 0.46 -27.19
C ALA A 208 7.46 1.84 -26.97
N LYS A 209 6.55 2.23 -27.83
CA LYS A 209 5.86 3.54 -27.85
C LYS A 209 4.32 3.44 -27.82
N MET A 210 3.83 2.23 -27.64
CA MET A 210 2.40 1.89 -27.76
C MET A 210 1.66 2.08 -26.44
N PHE A 211 0.40 2.47 -26.52
CA PHE A 211 -0.52 2.52 -25.39
C PHE A 211 -1.95 2.26 -25.88
N SER A 212 -2.83 1.93 -24.95
CA SER A 212 -4.26 1.83 -25.21
C SER A 212 -4.96 3.03 -24.57
N THR A 213 -5.74 3.78 -25.32
CA THR A 213 -6.51 4.92 -24.83
C THR A 213 -7.75 5.17 -25.66
N VAL A 214 -8.63 6.01 -25.13
CA VAL A 214 -9.74 6.62 -25.86
C VAL A 214 -9.38 8.06 -26.17
N TYR A 215 -9.36 8.42 -27.46
CA TYR A 215 -9.35 9.82 -27.88
C TYR A 215 -10.80 10.30 -27.92
N LYS A 216 -11.25 11.00 -26.89
CA LYS A 216 -12.64 11.50 -26.78
C LYS A 216 -12.94 12.57 -27.84
N SER A 217 -12.01 13.50 -28.00
CA SER A 217 -12.06 14.51 -29.06
C SER A 217 -10.67 14.99 -29.43
N ILE A 218 -10.52 15.50 -30.68
CA ILE A 218 -9.34 16.24 -31.14
C ILE A 218 -9.83 17.47 -31.86
N ARG A 219 -9.24 18.62 -31.56
CA ARG A 219 -9.55 19.92 -32.18
C ARG A 219 -8.31 20.56 -32.75
N PHE A 220 -8.44 21.14 -33.92
CA PHE A 220 -7.40 21.96 -34.57
C PHE A 220 -7.92 23.36 -34.88
N TYR A 221 -7.13 24.37 -34.50
CA TYR A 221 -7.40 25.78 -34.76
C TYR A 221 -6.27 26.38 -35.61
N ASN A 222 -6.60 27.29 -36.53
CA ASN A 222 -5.63 28.00 -37.39
C ASN A 222 -5.06 29.26 -36.73
N ARG A 223 -5.17 29.38 -35.43
CA ARG A 223 -4.64 30.44 -34.59
C ARG A 223 -4.18 29.98 -33.23
N GLU A 224 -3.41 30.83 -32.58
CA GLU A 224 -3.12 30.67 -31.14
C GLU A 224 -4.41 30.98 -30.35
N LEU A 225 -4.90 30.03 -29.54
CA LEU A 225 -5.93 30.33 -28.56
C LEU A 225 -5.33 31.00 -27.33
N THR A 226 -6.12 31.84 -26.67
CA THR A 226 -5.78 32.45 -25.39
C THR A 226 -5.92 31.39 -24.28
N ALA A 227 -5.31 31.65 -23.10
CA ALA A 227 -5.44 30.79 -21.96
C ALA A 227 -6.91 30.60 -21.51
N ASP A 228 -7.71 31.66 -21.56
CA ASP A 228 -9.14 31.60 -21.21
C ASP A 228 -9.94 30.75 -22.21
N GLU A 229 -9.62 30.81 -23.49
CA GLU A 229 -10.27 29.99 -24.53
C GLU A 229 -9.90 28.51 -24.37
N VAL A 230 -8.63 28.19 -24.08
CA VAL A 230 -8.18 26.80 -23.74
C VAL A 230 -8.88 26.30 -22.47
N ALA A 231 -8.97 27.16 -21.45
CA ALA A 231 -9.67 26.82 -20.22
C ALA A 231 -11.18 26.59 -20.46
N ASN A 232 -11.82 27.41 -21.31
CA ASN A 232 -13.22 27.23 -21.68
C ASN A 232 -13.44 25.91 -22.42
N ASN A 233 -12.58 25.57 -23.37
CA ASN A 233 -12.67 24.28 -24.10
C ASN A 233 -12.47 23.08 -23.18
N ALA A 234 -11.55 23.15 -22.21
CA ALA A 234 -11.36 22.11 -21.23
C ALA A 234 -12.62 21.91 -20.37
N ARG A 235 -13.30 23.00 -19.96
CA ARG A 235 -14.61 22.89 -19.26
C ARG A 235 -15.68 22.27 -20.13
N ALA A 236 -15.68 22.53 -21.43
CA ALA A 236 -16.61 21.92 -22.38
C ALA A 236 -16.36 20.40 -22.56
N ASP A 237 -15.13 19.94 -22.30
CA ASP A 237 -14.77 18.52 -22.19
C ASP A 237 -15.11 17.90 -20.81
N GLY A 238 -15.72 18.68 -19.90
CA GLY A 238 -16.09 18.23 -18.56
C GLY A 238 -14.95 18.28 -17.55
N VAL A 239 -13.87 19.02 -17.82
CA VAL A 239 -12.72 19.14 -16.93
C VAL A 239 -12.88 20.33 -16.00
N THR A 240 -12.58 20.13 -14.72
CA THR A 240 -12.48 21.23 -13.75
C THR A 240 -11.17 21.99 -13.99
N VAL A 241 -11.27 23.23 -14.46
CA VAL A 241 -10.11 24.11 -14.69
C VAL A 241 -9.77 24.83 -13.40
N VAL A 242 -8.52 24.69 -12.95
CA VAL A 242 -8.00 25.38 -11.77
C VAL A 242 -7.48 26.76 -12.19
N ALA A 243 -7.75 27.80 -11.39
CA ALA A 243 -7.27 29.15 -11.67
C ALA A 243 -5.73 29.22 -11.70
N PRO A 244 -5.13 30.02 -12.61
CA PRO A 244 -3.68 30.20 -12.68
C PRO A 244 -3.12 30.66 -11.31
N GLY A 245 -2.23 29.88 -10.71
CA GLY A 245 -1.61 30.17 -9.42
C GLY A 245 -2.20 29.43 -8.21
N GLU A 246 -3.35 28.77 -8.32
CA GLU A 246 -3.85 27.84 -7.33
C GLU A 246 -3.52 26.39 -7.76
N LYS A 247 -2.57 25.77 -7.11
CA LYS A 247 -2.35 24.31 -7.27
C LYS A 247 -3.55 23.61 -6.66
N PRO A 248 -4.23 22.69 -7.39
CA PRO A 248 -5.23 21.85 -6.73
C PRO A 248 -4.52 21.07 -5.61
N LYS A 249 -5.11 21.07 -4.42
CA LYS A 249 -4.61 20.24 -3.35
C LYS A 249 -4.92 18.79 -3.71
N THR A 250 -3.87 18.03 -3.94
CA THR A 250 -3.96 16.63 -4.39
C THR A 250 -3.38 15.67 -3.37
N PHE A 251 -2.83 16.21 -2.28
CA PHE A 251 -2.14 15.47 -1.23
C PHE A 251 -2.45 16.07 0.15
N ILE A 252 -2.59 15.20 1.16
CA ILE A 252 -2.88 15.60 2.54
C ILE A 252 -1.58 15.64 3.34
N THR A 253 -1.25 16.81 3.87
CA THR A 253 -0.18 16.93 4.85
C THR A 253 -0.74 16.66 6.24
N VAL A 254 -0.58 15.41 6.71
CA VAL A 254 -1.12 14.97 7.99
C VAL A 254 -0.57 15.78 9.16
N ALA A 255 -1.48 16.39 9.93
CA ALA A 255 -1.12 17.27 11.04
C ALA A 255 -0.98 16.55 12.39
N GLN A 256 -1.18 15.24 12.46
CA GLN A 256 -0.95 14.46 13.69
C GLN A 256 0.46 14.73 14.24
N PRO A 257 0.61 14.97 15.56
CA PRO A 257 1.92 15.06 16.19
C PRO A 257 2.77 13.79 15.97
N LYS A 258 4.08 13.96 15.77
CA LYS A 258 4.98 12.81 15.65
C LYS A 258 5.11 12.10 16.99
N THR A 259 4.94 10.78 16.99
CA THR A 259 5.08 9.94 18.17
C THR A 259 6.55 9.57 18.44
N ASN A 260 6.83 9.02 19.61
CA ASN A 260 8.13 8.47 19.97
C ASN A 260 8.38 7.05 19.42
N ILE A 261 7.41 6.49 18.70
CA ILE A 261 7.49 5.15 18.09
C ILE A 261 8.24 5.21 16.77
N VAL A 262 9.18 4.30 16.56
CA VAL A 262 9.91 4.14 15.30
C VAL A 262 8.94 3.82 14.17
N GLY A 263 9.02 4.58 13.07
CA GLY A 263 8.07 4.50 11.95
C GLY A 263 6.79 5.29 12.16
N ASP A 264 6.69 5.97 13.30
CA ASP A 264 5.48 6.65 13.76
C ASP A 264 4.28 5.68 13.90
N LEU A 265 3.15 6.15 14.41
CA LEU A 265 1.93 5.39 14.56
C LEU A 265 0.75 6.29 14.25
N SER A 266 -0.12 5.87 13.34
CA SER A 266 -1.32 6.62 12.97
C SER A 266 -2.41 6.47 14.04
N MET A 267 -2.88 7.58 14.59
CA MET A 267 -4.11 7.62 15.36
C MET A 267 -5.27 7.78 14.37
N ILE A 268 -6.26 6.94 14.50
CA ILE A 268 -7.38 6.85 13.58
C ILE A 268 -8.66 6.98 14.40
N ARG A 269 -9.55 7.88 14.00
CA ARG A 269 -10.82 8.10 14.68
C ARG A 269 -11.99 7.70 13.79
N GLU A 270 -12.97 6.97 14.34
CA GLU A 270 -14.28 6.82 13.71
C GLU A 270 -15.14 8.04 14.03
N VAL A 271 -15.90 8.52 13.06
CA VAL A 271 -16.72 9.74 13.18
C VAL A 271 -18.15 9.41 12.83
N GLY A 272 -19.00 9.36 13.86
CA GLY A 272 -20.40 8.98 13.76
C GLY A 272 -21.38 10.17 13.85
N SER A 273 -20.90 11.42 13.93
CA SER A 273 -21.77 12.58 13.98
C SER A 273 -21.10 13.87 13.52
N LYS A 274 -21.90 14.87 13.17
CA LYS A 274 -21.40 16.22 12.82
C LYS A 274 -20.69 16.88 14.00
N ALA A 275 -21.21 16.70 15.22
CA ALA A 275 -20.60 17.24 16.43
C ALA A 275 -19.20 16.64 16.71
N GLU A 276 -19.03 15.33 16.50
CA GLU A 276 -17.73 14.67 16.61
C GLU A 276 -16.75 15.14 15.53
N MET A 277 -17.21 15.31 14.29
CA MET A 277 -16.40 15.87 13.21
C MET A 277 -15.90 17.28 13.56
N GLU A 278 -16.79 18.16 14.01
CA GLU A 278 -16.46 19.54 14.41
C GLU A 278 -15.50 19.57 15.63
N ALA A 279 -15.74 18.70 16.61
CA ALA A 279 -14.86 18.55 17.78
C ALA A 279 -13.46 18.05 17.37
N MET A 280 -13.39 17.04 16.51
CA MET A 280 -12.13 16.47 16.02
C MET A 280 -11.29 17.51 15.27
N VAL A 281 -11.87 18.24 14.31
CA VAL A 281 -11.10 19.24 13.52
C VAL A 281 -10.70 20.46 14.34
N SER A 282 -11.40 20.70 15.47
CA SER A 282 -11.07 21.78 16.42
C SER A 282 -10.12 21.34 17.53
N ALA A 283 -9.80 20.04 17.61
CA ALA A 283 -8.92 19.50 18.65
C ALA A 283 -7.49 20.03 18.51
N LYS A 284 -6.77 20.12 19.63
CA LYS A 284 -5.35 20.51 19.65
C LYS A 284 -4.46 19.52 18.90
N ASN A 285 -4.75 18.23 19.04
CA ASN A 285 -4.03 17.16 18.41
C ASN A 285 -4.97 16.47 17.42
N LEU A 286 -4.68 16.57 16.14
CA LEU A 286 -5.47 15.92 15.10
C LEU A 286 -5.04 14.46 14.92
N PRO A 287 -5.97 13.54 14.62
CA PRO A 287 -5.61 12.19 14.20
C PRO A 287 -4.97 12.21 12.81
N ALA A 288 -4.29 11.13 12.43
CA ALA A 288 -3.78 10.97 11.07
C ALA A 288 -4.90 10.69 10.07
N THR A 289 -5.90 9.91 10.49
CA THR A 289 -6.99 9.44 9.64
C THR A 289 -8.32 9.52 10.37
N ALA A 290 -9.38 9.83 9.63
CA ALA A 290 -10.76 9.80 10.14
C ALA A 290 -11.63 8.89 9.26
N ILE A 291 -12.31 7.90 9.87
CA ILE A 291 -13.20 6.96 9.18
C ILE A 291 -14.63 7.47 9.23
N TYR A 292 -15.28 7.53 8.07
CA TYR A 292 -16.68 7.90 7.89
C TYR A 292 -17.44 6.77 7.20
N THR A 293 -18.52 6.27 7.79
CA THR A 293 -19.43 5.36 7.09
C THR A 293 -20.28 6.17 6.13
N ILE A 294 -20.30 5.82 4.83
CA ILE A 294 -21.03 6.59 3.82
C ILE A 294 -22.06 5.73 3.07
N ASN A 295 -23.07 6.41 2.50
CA ASN A 295 -24.07 5.82 1.61
C ASN A 295 -23.78 6.13 0.13
N SER A 296 -24.60 5.59 -0.78
CA SER A 296 -24.45 5.78 -2.23
C SER A 296 -24.75 7.21 -2.73
N LYS A 297 -25.25 8.09 -1.85
CA LYS A 297 -25.39 9.53 -2.15
C LYS A 297 -24.16 10.32 -1.70
N LEU A 298 -23.14 9.64 -1.18
CA LEU A 298 -21.92 10.24 -0.64
C LEU A 298 -22.17 11.13 0.60
N GLU A 299 -23.09 10.70 1.45
CA GLU A 299 -23.39 11.32 2.74
C GLU A 299 -22.84 10.43 3.86
N ALA A 300 -22.11 11.01 4.81
CA ALA A 300 -21.68 10.34 6.04
C ALA A 300 -22.87 10.05 6.94
N LEU A 301 -22.88 8.86 7.53
CA LEU A 301 -23.99 8.34 8.34
C LEU A 301 -23.58 8.23 9.80
N ASP A 302 -24.54 8.53 10.68
CA ASP A 302 -24.44 8.19 12.09
C ASP A 302 -24.73 6.70 12.36
N ASP A 303 -24.57 6.25 13.59
CA ASP A 303 -24.82 4.86 14.02
C ASP A 303 -26.26 4.37 13.79
N LYS A 304 -27.19 5.31 13.56
CA LYS A 304 -28.61 5.02 13.26
C LYS A 304 -28.91 5.04 11.77
N GLY A 305 -27.88 5.31 10.95
CA GLY A 305 -28.01 5.42 9.50
C GLY A 305 -28.55 6.77 9.01
N ALA A 306 -28.60 7.80 9.86
CA ALA A 306 -29.00 9.14 9.44
C ALA A 306 -27.79 9.92 8.89
N ALA A 307 -28.01 10.60 7.75
CA ALA A 307 -26.96 11.42 7.13
C ALA A 307 -26.67 12.69 7.95
N PHE A 308 -25.38 13.02 8.14
CA PHE A 308 -24.96 14.20 8.88
C PHE A 308 -24.03 15.16 8.15
N ALA A 309 -23.32 14.73 7.10
CA ALA A 309 -22.45 15.56 6.28
C ALA A 309 -22.28 14.96 4.88
N ALA A 310 -22.19 15.80 3.84
CA ALA A 310 -21.75 15.37 2.53
C ALA A 310 -20.22 15.18 2.50
N ILE A 311 -19.71 14.36 1.58
CA ILE A 311 -18.26 14.08 1.46
C ILE A 311 -17.44 15.37 1.21
N ASP A 312 -17.99 16.33 0.44
CA ASP A 312 -17.33 17.61 0.16
C ASP A 312 -17.27 18.53 1.40
N GLU A 313 -18.26 18.43 2.29
CA GLU A 313 -18.23 19.11 3.61
C GLU A 313 -17.11 18.52 4.49
N ILE A 314 -16.88 17.21 4.41
CA ILE A 314 -15.79 16.52 5.13
C ILE A 314 -14.44 17.03 4.63
N PHE A 315 -14.21 17.07 3.31
CA PHE A 315 -12.98 17.60 2.74
C PHE A 315 -12.72 19.05 3.16
N ALA A 316 -13.76 19.89 3.12
CA ALA A 316 -13.66 21.28 3.54
C ALA A 316 -13.35 21.43 5.03
N ALA A 317 -14.02 20.66 5.91
CA ALA A 317 -13.83 20.72 7.35
C ALA A 317 -12.43 20.26 7.78
N GLN A 318 -11.86 19.25 7.12
CA GLN A 318 -10.54 18.69 7.44
C GLN A 318 -9.37 19.52 6.90
N GLU A 319 -9.61 20.49 6.02
CA GLU A 319 -8.60 21.41 5.46
C GLU A 319 -7.33 20.69 4.93
N TYR A 320 -7.46 19.45 4.42
CA TYR A 320 -6.34 18.60 3.97
C TYR A 320 -5.27 18.31 5.04
N LYS A 321 -5.68 18.17 6.31
CA LYS A 321 -4.82 17.89 7.47
C LYS A 321 -5.00 16.49 8.03
N ILE A 322 -6.08 15.81 7.67
CA ILE A 322 -6.47 14.47 8.12
C ILE A 322 -6.82 13.65 6.88
N ILE A 323 -6.35 12.40 6.78
CA ILE A 323 -6.71 11.51 5.68
C ILE A 323 -8.14 11.02 5.90
N PRO A 324 -9.09 11.32 5.01
CA PRO A 324 -10.42 10.74 5.11
C PRO A 324 -10.39 9.28 4.64
N ALA A 325 -10.97 8.39 5.43
CA ALA A 325 -11.18 7.00 5.10
C ALA A 325 -12.70 6.73 5.03
N PHE A 326 -13.16 6.26 3.88
CA PHE A 326 -14.60 6.05 3.65
C PHE A 326 -14.94 4.57 3.79
N ARG A 327 -15.78 4.25 4.79
CA ARG A 327 -16.33 2.91 4.96
C ARG A 327 -17.49 2.73 3.99
N VAL A 328 -17.32 1.78 3.06
CA VAL A 328 -18.29 1.42 2.02
C VAL A 328 -18.81 0.01 2.25
N ALA A 329 -20.13 -0.14 2.30
CA ALA A 329 -20.74 -1.43 2.58
C ALA A 329 -20.98 -2.27 1.31
N ASP A 330 -21.17 -1.61 0.16
CA ASP A 330 -21.62 -2.26 -1.07
C ASP A 330 -21.01 -1.63 -2.33
N LYS A 331 -21.23 -2.31 -3.44
CA LYS A 331 -20.72 -1.88 -4.75
C LYS A 331 -21.33 -0.54 -5.20
N ALA A 332 -22.58 -0.26 -4.94
CA ALA A 332 -23.22 0.98 -5.40
C ALA A 332 -22.59 2.21 -4.74
N THR A 333 -22.30 2.11 -3.45
CA THR A 333 -21.58 3.14 -2.68
C THR A 333 -20.14 3.27 -3.17
N ALA A 334 -19.46 2.15 -3.43
CA ALA A 334 -18.10 2.13 -3.96
C ALA A 334 -18.01 2.77 -5.37
N ASP A 335 -18.95 2.46 -6.27
CA ASP A 335 -19.01 3.05 -7.61
C ASP A 335 -19.28 4.57 -7.56
N ALA A 336 -20.20 5.01 -6.69
CA ALA A 336 -20.50 6.43 -6.50
C ALA A 336 -19.27 7.19 -5.99
N LEU A 337 -18.57 6.64 -4.98
CA LEU A 337 -17.34 7.22 -4.46
C LEU A 337 -16.24 7.27 -5.52
N SER A 338 -16.04 6.17 -6.26
CA SER A 338 -15.04 6.11 -7.34
C SER A 338 -15.28 7.16 -8.40
N LYS A 339 -16.55 7.33 -8.80
CA LYS A 339 -16.92 8.35 -9.78
C LYS A 339 -16.63 9.75 -9.25
N HIS A 340 -17.05 10.07 -8.04
CA HIS A 340 -16.85 11.39 -7.43
C HIS A 340 -15.37 11.74 -7.31
N LEU A 341 -14.54 10.82 -6.80
CA LEU A 341 -13.10 11.03 -6.67
C LEU A 341 -12.41 11.25 -8.03
N LYS A 342 -12.88 10.58 -9.10
CA LYS A 342 -12.43 10.83 -10.46
C LYS A 342 -12.83 12.22 -10.93
N ASP A 343 -14.09 12.62 -10.68
CA ASP A 343 -14.63 13.90 -11.12
C ASP A 343 -13.86 15.07 -10.48
N ILE A 344 -13.54 14.99 -9.17
CA ILE A 344 -12.77 16.01 -8.44
C ILE A 344 -11.24 15.82 -8.53
N ARG A 345 -10.76 14.70 -9.11
CA ARG A 345 -9.33 14.32 -9.23
C ARG A 345 -8.57 14.31 -7.91
N PHE A 346 -9.23 13.91 -6.85
CA PHE A 346 -8.64 13.80 -5.53
C PHE A 346 -8.62 12.33 -5.08
N TYR A 347 -7.41 11.76 -4.93
CA TYR A 347 -7.22 10.33 -4.66
C TYR A 347 -6.53 10.04 -3.33
N ASP A 348 -6.15 11.07 -2.59
CA ASP A 348 -5.48 10.91 -1.29
C ASP A 348 -6.49 10.67 -0.16
N VAL A 349 -7.19 9.56 -0.30
CA VAL A 349 -8.18 9.03 0.63
C VAL A 349 -7.92 7.54 0.84
N MET A 350 -8.60 6.93 1.80
CA MET A 350 -8.60 5.48 1.97
C MET A 350 -10.02 4.94 1.87
N VAL A 351 -10.15 3.69 1.47
CA VAL A 351 -11.42 2.97 1.48
C VAL A 351 -11.37 1.85 2.53
N VAL A 352 -12.43 1.69 3.31
CA VAL A 352 -12.58 0.64 4.32
C VAL A 352 -13.81 -0.20 3.97
N SER A 353 -13.72 -1.52 3.97
CA SER A 353 -14.89 -2.40 3.81
C SER A 353 -14.68 -3.74 4.50
N ALA A 354 -15.74 -4.26 5.11
CA ALA A 354 -15.80 -5.63 5.61
C ALA A 354 -16.04 -6.66 4.48
N ALA A 355 -16.39 -6.19 3.26
CA ALA A 355 -16.59 -7.04 2.09
C ALA A 355 -15.35 -6.98 1.17
N PRO A 356 -14.46 -7.99 1.15
CA PRO A 356 -13.24 -7.97 0.36
C PRO A 356 -13.49 -7.75 -1.15
N ALA A 357 -14.60 -8.29 -1.68
CA ALA A 357 -14.98 -8.12 -3.09
C ALA A 357 -15.25 -6.64 -3.45
N VAL A 358 -15.85 -5.86 -2.53
CA VAL A 358 -16.08 -4.42 -2.71
C VAL A 358 -14.74 -3.67 -2.79
N VAL A 359 -13.79 -4.03 -1.93
CA VAL A 359 -12.41 -3.49 -1.98
C VAL A 359 -11.77 -3.79 -3.33
N LYS A 360 -11.88 -5.04 -3.82
CA LYS A 360 -11.33 -5.45 -5.11
C LYS A 360 -11.89 -4.63 -6.27
N ASP A 361 -13.22 -4.49 -6.34
CA ASP A 361 -13.91 -3.75 -7.40
C ASP A 361 -13.52 -2.26 -7.36
N PHE A 362 -13.54 -1.66 -6.16
CA PHE A 362 -13.10 -0.27 -5.97
C PHE A 362 -11.67 -0.04 -6.43
N ARG A 363 -10.73 -0.87 -5.95
CA ARG A 363 -9.30 -0.77 -6.27
C ARG A 363 -8.98 -1.10 -7.73
N THR A 364 -9.82 -1.90 -8.40
CA THR A 364 -9.70 -2.11 -9.85
C THR A 364 -10.07 -0.83 -10.60
N THR A 365 -11.03 -0.06 -10.10
CA THR A 365 -11.49 1.20 -10.70
C THR A 365 -10.59 2.38 -10.34
N LEU A 366 -10.07 2.44 -9.11
CA LEU A 366 -9.18 3.48 -8.58
C LEU A 366 -7.96 2.87 -7.88
N PRO A 367 -6.98 2.34 -8.63
CA PRO A 367 -5.84 1.63 -8.07
C PRO A 367 -4.94 2.50 -7.18
N GLN A 368 -4.89 3.81 -7.38
CA GLN A 368 -4.09 4.76 -6.59
C GLN A 368 -4.64 5.05 -5.19
N VAL A 369 -5.90 4.73 -4.91
CA VAL A 369 -6.49 4.83 -3.56
C VAL A 369 -6.11 3.59 -2.75
N THR A 370 -5.66 3.74 -1.51
CA THR A 370 -5.36 2.60 -0.64
C THR A 370 -6.60 2.06 0.06
N ALA A 371 -6.56 0.78 0.45
CA ALA A 371 -7.75 0.12 0.97
C ALA A 371 -7.46 -0.77 2.18
N VAL A 372 -8.41 -0.75 3.10
CA VAL A 372 -8.44 -1.50 4.35
C VAL A 372 -9.55 -2.55 4.28
N ILE A 373 -9.22 -3.81 4.58
CA ILE A 373 -10.23 -4.86 4.78
C ILE A 373 -10.50 -4.96 6.28
N ASP A 374 -11.76 -4.79 6.65
CA ASP A 374 -12.21 -4.77 8.05
C ASP A 374 -12.65 -6.18 8.49
N TYR A 375 -11.88 -6.78 9.38
CA TYR A 375 -12.15 -8.10 9.97
C TYR A 375 -12.70 -8.00 11.40
N THR A 376 -13.05 -6.82 11.91
CA THR A 376 -13.48 -6.64 13.31
C THR A 376 -14.69 -7.47 13.66
N GLU A 377 -15.70 -7.52 12.78
CA GLU A 377 -16.88 -8.37 12.97
C GLU A 377 -16.59 -9.86 12.74
N THR A 378 -15.65 -10.19 11.83
CA THR A 378 -15.27 -11.58 11.56
C THR A 378 -14.63 -12.25 12.79
N PHE A 379 -13.85 -11.48 13.55
CA PHE A 379 -13.09 -11.98 14.69
C PHE A 379 -13.55 -11.40 16.04
N LYS A 380 -14.76 -10.84 16.13
CA LYS A 380 -15.26 -10.17 17.36
C LYS A 380 -15.30 -11.08 18.60
N ASP A 381 -15.54 -12.37 18.41
CA ASP A 381 -15.63 -13.37 19.47
C ASP A 381 -14.35 -14.23 19.60
N ALA A 382 -13.31 -13.93 18.80
CA ALA A 382 -12.03 -14.64 18.87
C ALA A 382 -11.19 -14.12 20.04
N THR A 383 -10.48 -15.03 20.68
CA THR A 383 -9.53 -14.72 21.76
C THR A 383 -8.07 -14.79 21.31
N ASP A 384 -7.81 -15.40 20.16
CA ASP A 384 -6.50 -15.56 19.54
C ASP A 384 -6.66 -15.83 18.04
N LEU A 385 -5.60 -15.65 17.24
CA LEU A 385 -5.56 -15.96 15.83
C LEU A 385 -4.67 -17.18 15.58
N THR A 386 -5.19 -18.15 14.83
CA THR A 386 -4.38 -19.29 14.38
C THR A 386 -3.47 -18.91 13.21
N GLU A 387 -2.40 -19.68 13.00
CA GLU A 387 -1.51 -19.51 11.82
C GLU A 387 -2.31 -19.58 10.50
N GLU A 388 -3.31 -20.45 10.40
CA GLU A 388 -4.18 -20.58 9.23
C GLU A 388 -5.00 -19.31 9.00
N GLN A 389 -5.57 -18.73 10.07
CA GLN A 389 -6.32 -17.47 9.99
C GLN A 389 -5.43 -16.29 9.58
N LEU A 390 -4.21 -16.21 10.11
CA LEU A 390 -3.23 -15.21 9.69
C LEU A 390 -2.86 -15.34 8.20
N LEU A 391 -2.69 -16.57 7.73
CA LEU A 391 -2.43 -16.85 6.31
C LEU A 391 -3.61 -16.50 5.42
N ASP A 392 -4.83 -16.79 5.88
CA ASP A 392 -6.07 -16.43 5.17
C ASP A 392 -6.29 -14.91 5.11
N ILE A 393 -5.97 -14.17 6.18
CA ILE A 393 -5.97 -12.71 6.18
C ILE A 393 -5.00 -12.21 5.09
N ARG A 394 -3.77 -12.73 5.05
CA ARG A 394 -2.79 -12.37 4.01
C ARG A 394 -3.33 -12.64 2.60
N ARG A 395 -3.84 -13.84 2.35
CA ARG A 395 -4.42 -14.22 1.04
C ARG A 395 -5.56 -13.29 0.65
N SER A 396 -6.50 -13.09 1.57
CA SER A 396 -7.68 -12.22 1.34
C SER A 396 -7.28 -10.79 1.02
N VAL A 397 -6.38 -10.20 1.80
CA VAL A 397 -5.88 -8.84 1.57
C VAL A 397 -5.24 -8.71 0.19
N LYS A 398 -4.34 -9.65 -0.18
CA LYS A 398 -3.63 -9.58 -1.47
C LYS A 398 -4.55 -9.85 -2.66
N MET A 399 -5.40 -10.87 -2.61
CA MET A 399 -6.36 -11.20 -3.69
C MET A 399 -7.36 -10.09 -3.97
N ASN A 400 -7.69 -9.29 -2.96
CA ASN A 400 -8.68 -8.22 -3.06
C ASN A 400 -8.07 -6.82 -3.13
N ASN A 401 -6.78 -6.71 -3.48
CA ASN A 401 -6.06 -5.45 -3.65
C ASN A 401 -6.04 -4.57 -2.39
N GLY A 402 -6.24 -5.15 -1.20
CA GLY A 402 -6.07 -4.47 0.08
C GLY A 402 -4.59 -4.24 0.42
N THR A 403 -4.33 -3.27 1.30
CA THR A 403 -2.98 -2.97 1.83
C THR A 403 -2.91 -3.12 3.35
N VAL A 404 -4.07 -3.01 4.03
CA VAL A 404 -4.20 -3.03 5.49
C VAL A 404 -5.30 -4.00 5.89
N ALA A 405 -5.08 -4.75 6.96
CA ALA A 405 -6.10 -5.50 7.70
C ALA A 405 -6.47 -4.71 8.97
N LEU A 406 -7.75 -4.43 9.19
CA LEU A 406 -8.27 -3.89 10.44
C LEU A 406 -8.72 -5.04 11.32
N LEU A 407 -8.11 -5.18 12.49
CA LEU A 407 -8.34 -6.28 13.43
C LEU A 407 -8.77 -5.74 14.80
N PRO A 408 -9.54 -6.49 15.62
CA PRO A 408 -9.73 -6.16 17.02
C PRO A 408 -8.39 -6.01 17.74
N ALA A 409 -8.18 -4.93 18.49
CA ALA A 409 -6.91 -4.69 19.18
C ALA A 409 -6.54 -5.80 20.16
N ALA A 410 -7.53 -6.47 20.77
CA ALA A 410 -7.31 -7.59 21.68
C ALA A 410 -6.57 -8.77 21.01
N LEU A 411 -6.72 -8.94 19.70
CA LEU A 411 -6.03 -9.97 18.91
C LEU A 411 -4.67 -9.51 18.35
N CYS A 412 -4.36 -8.22 18.46
CA CYS A 412 -3.13 -7.65 17.93
C CYS A 412 -1.98 -7.83 18.93
N ASN A 413 -1.49 -9.04 19.10
CA ASN A 413 -0.22 -9.26 19.79
C ASN A 413 0.97 -8.94 18.84
N ASN A 414 2.16 -8.72 19.41
CA ASN A 414 3.33 -8.32 18.64
C ASN A 414 3.80 -9.39 17.65
N GLU A 415 3.59 -10.69 17.94
CA GLU A 415 4.03 -11.80 17.09
C GLU A 415 3.16 -11.90 15.83
N ASP A 416 1.84 -11.90 15.97
CA ASP A 416 0.89 -11.99 14.86
C ASP A 416 0.93 -10.76 13.95
N VAL A 417 1.02 -9.57 14.57
CA VAL A 417 1.17 -8.32 13.80
C VAL A 417 2.48 -8.31 13.03
N GLN A 418 3.59 -8.76 13.63
CA GLN A 418 4.87 -8.88 12.96
C GLN A 418 4.84 -9.97 11.87
N TYR A 419 4.09 -11.06 12.07
CA TYR A 419 3.88 -12.09 11.04
C TYR A 419 3.24 -11.49 9.79
N LEU A 420 2.12 -10.77 9.93
CA LEU A 420 1.43 -10.10 8.82
C LEU A 420 2.30 -9.02 8.16
N TYR A 421 2.96 -8.18 8.99
CA TYR A 421 3.81 -7.11 8.52
C TYR A 421 5.01 -7.61 7.70
N ASN A 422 5.66 -8.67 8.14
CA ASN A 422 6.75 -9.32 7.40
C ASN A 422 6.30 -9.85 6.04
N ARG A 423 5.01 -10.19 5.90
CA ARG A 423 4.38 -10.69 4.68
C ARG A 423 3.67 -9.59 3.88
N GLN A 424 4.04 -8.32 4.17
CA GLN A 424 3.59 -7.14 3.44
C GLN A 424 2.09 -6.83 3.62
N VAL A 425 1.50 -7.23 4.73
CA VAL A 425 0.17 -6.81 5.18
C VAL A 425 0.33 -5.91 6.39
N ASN A 426 -0.08 -4.65 6.26
CA ASN A 426 -0.11 -3.72 7.39
C ASN A 426 -1.35 -3.99 8.26
N VAL A 427 -1.26 -3.66 9.55
CA VAL A 427 -2.36 -3.87 10.50
C VAL A 427 -2.78 -2.54 11.12
N TRP A 428 -4.08 -2.32 11.19
CA TRP A 428 -4.72 -1.37 12.08
C TRP A 428 -5.37 -2.14 13.23
N ALA A 429 -5.16 -1.68 14.46
CA ALA A 429 -5.72 -2.28 15.67
C ALA A 429 -6.93 -1.45 16.15
N LYS A 430 -8.15 -2.02 16.13
CA LYS A 430 -9.35 -1.35 16.64
C LYS A 430 -9.48 -1.60 18.14
N ALA A 431 -9.23 -0.57 18.94
CA ALA A 431 -9.49 -0.57 20.38
C ALA A 431 -11.01 -0.36 20.65
N SER A 432 -11.44 -0.63 21.88
CA SER A 432 -12.78 -0.25 22.35
C SER A 432 -12.91 1.28 22.36
N ASP A 433 -14.17 1.77 22.41
CA ASP A 433 -14.43 3.22 22.39
C ASP A 433 -13.84 3.94 23.62
N GLU A 434 -13.88 3.27 24.78
CA GLU A 434 -13.29 3.76 26.04
C GLU A 434 -12.23 2.74 26.55
N PRO A 435 -11.05 2.66 25.92
CA PRO A 435 -10.05 1.67 26.30
C PRO A 435 -9.44 1.98 27.67
N SER A 436 -9.32 0.96 28.52
CA SER A 436 -8.55 1.06 29.76
C SER A 436 -7.09 1.42 29.46
N VAL A 437 -6.33 1.91 30.46
CA VAL A 437 -4.90 2.19 30.31
C VAL A 437 -4.13 0.96 29.79
N THR A 438 -4.47 -0.23 30.29
CA THR A 438 -3.90 -1.51 29.82
C THR A 438 -4.16 -1.73 28.32
N GLN A 439 -5.40 -1.55 27.89
CA GLN A 439 -5.79 -1.69 26.46
C GLN A 439 -5.12 -0.64 25.57
N GLN A 440 -4.94 0.61 26.08
CA GLN A 440 -4.20 1.66 25.37
C GLN A 440 -2.74 1.26 25.12
N TYR A 441 -2.02 0.80 26.15
CA TYR A 441 -0.64 0.33 25.99
C TYR A 441 -0.57 -0.92 25.12
N HIS A 442 -1.50 -1.86 25.26
CA HIS A 442 -1.56 -3.06 24.43
C HIS A 442 -1.65 -2.70 22.94
N ALA A 443 -2.59 -1.83 22.57
CA ALA A 443 -2.77 -1.39 21.18
C ALA A 443 -1.54 -0.64 20.63
N LEU A 444 -0.96 0.29 21.42
CA LEU A 444 0.22 1.07 21.02
C LEU A 444 1.48 0.21 20.84
N LEU A 445 1.63 -0.86 21.62
CA LEU A 445 2.80 -1.74 21.62
C LEU A 445 2.62 -3.00 20.77
N SER A 446 1.45 -3.18 20.13
CA SER A 446 1.13 -4.35 19.31
C SER A 446 2.01 -4.50 18.06
N GLY A 447 2.62 -3.40 17.59
CA GLY A 447 3.32 -3.36 16.31
C GLY A 447 2.43 -2.93 15.12
N ALA A 448 1.12 -2.70 15.33
CA ALA A 448 0.25 -2.15 14.30
C ALA A 448 0.77 -0.79 13.77
N ILE A 449 0.46 -0.44 12.52
CA ILE A 449 0.82 0.87 11.95
C ILE A 449 -0.19 1.96 12.29
N GLY A 450 -1.36 1.59 12.79
CA GLY A 450 -2.42 2.48 13.20
C GLY A 450 -3.28 1.90 14.32
N VAL A 451 -3.81 2.78 15.17
CA VAL A 451 -4.78 2.43 16.22
C VAL A 451 -6.06 3.21 15.97
N VAL A 452 -7.17 2.48 15.82
CA VAL A 452 -8.52 3.03 15.67
C VAL A 452 -9.14 3.12 17.06
N SER A 453 -9.47 4.33 17.53
CA SER A 453 -10.07 4.59 18.85
C SER A 453 -10.59 6.01 18.94
N ASP A 454 -11.61 6.23 19.76
CA ASP A 454 -12.10 7.55 20.13
C ASP A 454 -11.20 8.25 21.15
N ALA A 455 -10.41 7.48 21.90
CA ALA A 455 -9.46 7.99 22.89
C ALA A 455 -8.14 8.51 22.30
N THR A 456 -8.18 9.15 21.11
CA THR A 456 -6.97 9.58 20.37
C THR A 456 -6.03 10.48 21.17
N ASP A 457 -6.57 11.40 21.99
CA ASP A 457 -5.74 12.30 22.82
C ASP A 457 -4.98 11.53 23.91
N ALA A 458 -5.59 10.55 24.56
CA ALA A 458 -4.97 9.72 25.59
C ALA A 458 -3.86 8.82 24.96
N LEU A 459 -4.14 8.23 23.81
CA LEU A 459 -3.16 7.45 23.05
C LEU A 459 -1.97 8.29 22.60
N LEU A 460 -2.21 9.51 22.11
CA LEU A 460 -1.15 10.46 21.74
C LEU A 460 -0.34 10.90 22.95
N ASP A 461 -0.98 11.11 24.11
CA ASP A 461 -0.24 11.44 25.34
C ASP A 461 0.74 10.33 25.73
N ILE A 462 0.32 9.07 25.65
CA ILE A 462 1.21 7.94 25.90
C ILE A 462 2.32 7.89 24.83
N ALA A 463 1.96 7.91 23.57
CA ALA A 463 2.88 7.71 22.46
C ALA A 463 3.91 8.85 22.30
N CYS A 464 3.55 10.09 22.65
CA CYS A 464 4.42 11.25 22.55
C CYS A 464 5.18 11.60 23.83
N ASN A 465 4.59 11.30 25.01
CA ASN A 465 5.11 11.84 26.29
C ASN A 465 5.52 10.76 27.31
N LYS A 466 4.95 9.53 27.24
CA LYS A 466 5.22 8.46 28.21
C LYS A 466 6.15 7.37 27.67
N LEU A 467 6.05 7.03 26.38
CA LEU A 467 7.02 6.15 25.76
C LEU A 467 8.36 6.88 25.55
N ALA A 468 9.46 6.15 25.68
CA ALA A 468 10.78 6.68 25.40
C ALA A 468 10.94 7.00 23.91
N LYS A 469 11.76 7.98 23.59
CA LYS A 469 12.11 8.30 22.20
C LYS A 469 12.75 7.08 21.52
N ASP A 470 12.46 6.91 20.24
CA ASP A 470 12.93 5.79 19.43
C ASP A 470 12.47 4.42 20.00
N THR A 471 11.19 4.33 20.44
CA THR A 471 10.54 3.08 20.85
C THR A 471 10.30 2.19 19.65
N VAL A 472 10.82 0.98 19.67
CA VAL A 472 10.68 -0.03 18.61
C VAL A 472 9.54 -0.98 18.96
N THR A 473 8.47 -0.93 18.20
CA THR A 473 7.32 -1.86 18.31
C THR A 473 7.29 -2.86 17.15
N ARG A 474 7.96 -2.54 16.05
CA ARG A 474 8.16 -3.39 14.86
C ARG A 474 9.63 -3.40 14.47
N ALA A 475 10.20 -4.58 14.32
CA ALA A 475 11.55 -4.72 13.80
C ALA A 475 11.53 -4.74 12.26
N PRO A 476 12.34 -3.92 11.55
CA PRO A 476 12.44 -3.99 10.09
C PRO A 476 13.01 -5.33 9.65
N LEU A 477 12.63 -5.80 8.45
CA LEU A 477 13.26 -6.96 7.86
C LEU A 477 14.73 -6.68 7.51
N ASN A 478 15.63 -7.56 7.88
CA ASN A 478 17.02 -7.55 7.46
C ASN A 478 17.15 -8.43 6.20
N ILE A 479 17.17 -7.80 5.04
CA ILE A 479 17.11 -8.47 3.73
C ILE A 479 18.52 -8.63 3.18
N GLY A 480 18.97 -9.87 3.08
CA GLY A 480 20.25 -10.22 2.48
C GLY A 480 20.16 -10.16 0.95
N HIS A 481 20.70 -9.08 0.34
CA HIS A 481 20.76 -8.87 -1.11
C HIS A 481 21.57 -9.97 -1.79
N ARG A 482 20.94 -10.80 -2.63
CA ARG A 482 21.58 -11.99 -3.24
C ARG A 482 22.25 -12.92 -2.21
N GLY A 483 21.72 -12.97 -1.00
CA GLY A 483 22.36 -13.53 0.17
C GLY A 483 23.25 -12.52 0.91
N ILE A 484 24.56 -12.62 0.82
CA ILE A 484 25.53 -11.72 1.47
C ILE A 484 26.80 -11.53 0.62
N PRO A 485 26.71 -10.83 -0.53
CA PRO A 485 27.82 -10.74 -1.53
C PRO A 485 29.09 -10.12 -0.99
N ALA A 486 29.03 -9.36 0.09
CA ALA A 486 30.22 -8.84 0.78
C ALA A 486 31.08 -9.94 1.43
N SER A 487 30.56 -11.15 1.64
CA SER A 487 31.25 -12.21 2.41
C SER A 487 31.19 -13.61 1.76
N ALA A 488 30.29 -13.84 0.81
CA ALA A 488 30.07 -15.13 0.15
C ALA A 488 29.62 -14.91 -1.31
N PRO A 489 29.72 -15.94 -2.18
CA PRO A 489 29.26 -15.83 -3.56
C PRO A 489 27.76 -15.49 -3.63
N GLU A 490 27.43 -14.46 -4.41
CA GLU A 490 26.03 -14.03 -4.60
C GLU A 490 25.19 -15.11 -5.27
N ASN A 491 23.88 -15.14 -4.95
CA ASN A 491 22.91 -16.04 -5.59
C ASN A 491 23.31 -17.53 -5.53
N THR A 492 23.91 -17.96 -4.43
CA THR A 492 24.22 -19.36 -4.14
C THR A 492 23.55 -19.84 -2.86
N ILE A 493 23.23 -21.12 -2.78
CA ILE A 493 22.65 -21.73 -1.57
C ILE A 493 23.58 -21.51 -0.36
N GLU A 494 24.89 -21.75 -0.56
CA GLU A 494 25.90 -21.61 0.50
C GLU A 494 26.03 -20.16 0.99
N GLY A 495 25.96 -19.17 0.08
CA GLY A 495 25.98 -17.74 0.41
C GLY A 495 24.73 -17.30 1.14
N SER A 496 23.57 -17.78 0.72
CA SER A 496 22.27 -17.45 1.31
C SER A 496 22.06 -18.11 2.68
N LEU A 497 22.48 -19.37 2.86
CA LEU A 497 22.48 -20.02 4.17
C LEU A 497 23.42 -19.30 5.14
N TYR A 498 24.57 -18.85 4.66
CA TYR A 498 25.49 -18.06 5.47
C TYR A 498 24.89 -16.70 5.85
N ALA A 499 24.15 -16.04 4.93
CA ALA A 499 23.44 -14.81 5.24
C ALA A 499 22.39 -15.01 6.35
N PHE A 500 21.59 -16.08 6.28
CA PHE A 500 20.64 -16.46 7.31
C PHE A 500 21.34 -16.66 8.68
N GLU A 501 22.42 -17.44 8.73
CA GLU A 501 23.24 -17.64 9.94
C GLU A 501 23.80 -16.32 10.48
N GLN A 502 24.02 -15.32 9.63
CA GLN A 502 24.49 -13.99 10.01
C GLN A 502 23.36 -13.01 10.35
N GLY A 503 22.11 -13.45 10.36
CA GLY A 503 20.96 -12.68 10.86
C GLY A 503 20.09 -12.05 9.77
N ALA A 504 20.24 -12.45 8.52
CA ALA A 504 19.22 -12.14 7.51
C ALA A 504 17.95 -12.94 7.82
N ASN A 505 16.82 -12.28 7.92
CA ASN A 505 15.52 -12.94 8.06
C ASN A 505 14.70 -12.93 6.75
N VAL A 506 15.28 -12.35 5.71
CA VAL A 506 14.84 -12.47 4.32
C VAL A 506 16.07 -12.70 3.45
N ILE A 507 15.99 -13.61 2.51
CA ILE A 507 16.97 -13.73 1.42
C ILE A 507 16.35 -13.19 0.14
N GLU A 508 16.97 -12.19 -0.42
CA GLU A 508 16.65 -11.72 -1.76
C GLU A 508 17.49 -12.51 -2.77
N LEU A 509 16.87 -12.91 -3.87
CA LEU A 509 17.48 -13.72 -4.94
C LEU A 509 16.87 -13.39 -6.31
N ASP A 510 17.70 -13.44 -7.36
CA ASP A 510 17.34 -13.07 -8.73
C ASP A 510 17.04 -14.30 -9.59
N VAL A 511 15.95 -14.30 -10.37
CA VAL A 511 15.57 -15.48 -11.15
C VAL A 511 15.37 -15.21 -12.64
N TYR A 512 15.74 -16.22 -13.46
CA TYR A 512 15.48 -16.31 -14.89
C TYR A 512 14.83 -17.65 -15.27
N LEU A 513 14.18 -17.68 -16.43
CA LEU A 513 13.61 -18.89 -17.02
C LEU A 513 14.52 -19.44 -18.11
N THR A 514 14.98 -20.69 -18.00
CA THR A 514 15.80 -21.39 -19.01
C THR A 514 15.00 -21.77 -20.25
N THR A 515 15.65 -22.30 -21.28
CA THR A 515 14.99 -22.76 -22.51
C THR A 515 14.11 -23.99 -22.29
N ASP A 516 14.44 -24.82 -21.30
CA ASP A 516 13.70 -26.03 -20.89
C ASP A 516 12.69 -25.78 -19.78
N GLY A 517 12.46 -24.48 -19.41
CA GLY A 517 11.39 -24.06 -18.52
C GLY A 517 11.70 -24.15 -17.04
N GLU A 518 12.98 -24.29 -16.66
CA GLU A 518 13.43 -24.32 -15.28
C GLU A 518 13.72 -22.91 -14.75
N VAL A 519 13.38 -22.65 -13.49
CA VAL A 519 13.67 -21.37 -12.84
C VAL A 519 15.02 -21.44 -12.16
N VAL A 520 15.99 -20.69 -12.66
CA VAL A 520 17.38 -20.65 -12.15
C VAL A 520 17.70 -19.32 -11.46
N VAL A 521 18.63 -19.37 -10.50
CA VAL A 521 18.99 -18.21 -9.69
C VAL A 521 20.29 -17.59 -10.19
N MET A 522 20.19 -16.36 -10.74
CA MET A 522 21.30 -15.60 -11.30
C MET A 522 20.89 -14.13 -11.44
N HIS A 523 21.79 -13.17 -11.14
CA HIS A 523 21.47 -11.75 -11.30
C HIS A 523 21.56 -11.28 -12.75
N ASP A 524 22.65 -11.60 -13.44
CA ASP A 524 22.86 -11.11 -14.81
C ASP A 524 22.24 -12.07 -15.84
N GLY A 525 21.78 -11.54 -16.97
CA GLY A 525 21.34 -12.36 -18.11
C GLY A 525 22.43 -13.23 -18.72
N THR A 526 23.71 -13.07 -18.28
CA THR A 526 24.85 -13.89 -18.65
C THR A 526 25.67 -14.31 -17.43
N THR A 527 26.25 -15.49 -17.46
CA THR A 527 26.99 -16.08 -16.32
C THR A 527 28.42 -15.54 -16.14
N GLY A 528 28.94 -14.79 -17.11
CA GLY A 528 30.40 -14.46 -17.21
C GLY A 528 30.94 -13.63 -16.04
N ARG A 529 30.15 -12.87 -15.29
CA ARG A 529 30.66 -12.08 -14.16
C ARG A 529 30.96 -12.93 -12.93
N THR A 530 30.11 -13.91 -12.61
CA THR A 530 30.21 -14.71 -11.38
C THR A 530 30.67 -16.14 -11.60
N CYS A 531 30.58 -16.67 -12.84
CA CYS A 531 30.92 -18.05 -13.16
C CYS A 531 32.22 -18.19 -13.92
N ASN A 532 32.74 -19.42 -13.97
CA ASN A 532 33.97 -19.82 -14.67
C ASN A 532 33.83 -19.84 -16.21
N ALA A 533 32.60 -19.72 -16.76
CA ALA A 533 32.36 -19.57 -18.21
C ALA A 533 31.19 -18.57 -18.44
N ASN A 534 31.01 -18.14 -19.70
CA ASN A 534 30.00 -17.15 -20.07
C ASN A 534 28.98 -17.77 -21.02
N LEU A 535 27.76 -17.99 -20.48
CA LEU A 535 26.58 -18.43 -21.21
C LEU A 535 25.45 -17.38 -21.05
N THR A 536 24.53 -17.30 -22.00
CA THR A 536 23.31 -16.52 -21.88
C THR A 536 22.24 -17.37 -21.17
N VAL A 537 21.80 -16.96 -19.99
CA VAL A 537 20.97 -17.77 -19.10
C VAL A 537 19.67 -18.22 -19.77
N GLU A 538 18.93 -17.31 -20.36
CA GLU A 538 17.62 -17.61 -21.01
C GLU A 538 17.74 -18.28 -22.39
N SER A 539 18.96 -18.51 -22.88
CA SER A 539 19.26 -19.26 -24.11
C SER A 539 19.92 -20.62 -23.84
N SER A 540 20.09 -20.98 -22.58
CA SER A 540 20.70 -22.22 -22.12
C SER A 540 19.67 -23.13 -21.45
N THR A 541 19.94 -24.42 -21.43
CA THR A 541 19.21 -25.43 -20.63
C THR A 541 19.76 -25.46 -19.21
N LEU A 542 18.96 -25.98 -18.27
CA LEU A 542 19.43 -26.21 -16.90
C LEU A 542 20.69 -27.06 -16.85
N ALA A 543 20.76 -28.11 -17.68
CA ALA A 543 21.94 -29.02 -17.73
C ALA A 543 23.21 -28.27 -18.08
N GLU A 544 23.19 -27.38 -19.10
CA GLU A 544 24.33 -26.56 -19.48
C GLU A 544 24.75 -25.59 -18.35
N LEU A 545 23.79 -24.95 -17.69
CA LEU A 545 24.06 -24.02 -16.59
C LEU A 545 24.65 -24.73 -15.37
N LYS A 546 24.20 -25.95 -15.06
CA LYS A 546 24.69 -26.76 -13.94
C LYS A 546 26.16 -27.23 -14.10
N GLU A 547 26.75 -27.18 -15.30
CA GLU A 547 28.17 -27.45 -15.49
C GLU A 547 29.06 -26.30 -14.98
N LEU A 548 28.53 -25.10 -14.77
CA LEU A 548 29.27 -23.94 -14.34
C LEU A 548 29.42 -23.85 -12.82
N TYR A 549 30.54 -23.26 -12.39
CA TYR A 549 30.83 -22.94 -11.01
C TYR A 549 30.64 -21.43 -10.77
N VAL A 550 29.85 -21.05 -9.77
CA VAL A 550 29.69 -19.66 -9.28
C VAL A 550 30.80 -19.39 -8.27
N ASN A 551 32.02 -19.20 -8.74
CA ASN A 551 33.17 -19.14 -7.85
C ASN A 551 34.20 -18.05 -8.19
N LYS A 552 33.92 -17.13 -9.10
CA LYS A 552 34.86 -16.03 -9.39
C LYS A 552 35.15 -15.20 -8.14
N GLY A 553 36.42 -15.08 -7.80
CA GLY A 553 36.92 -14.50 -6.56
C GLY A 553 36.93 -15.47 -5.37
N TYR A 554 36.45 -16.70 -5.55
CA TYR A 554 36.39 -17.73 -4.50
C TYR A 554 37.03 -19.05 -4.95
N GLU A 555 37.80 -19.07 -6.05
CA GLU A 555 38.38 -20.27 -6.66
C GLU A 555 39.24 -21.08 -5.68
N ASN A 556 39.93 -20.39 -4.78
CA ASN A 556 40.80 -20.98 -3.75
C ASN A 556 40.10 -21.15 -2.39
N ASN A 557 38.81 -20.77 -2.26
CA ASN A 557 38.05 -20.92 -1.01
C ASN A 557 37.47 -22.33 -0.94
N SER A 558 37.92 -23.12 0.02
CA SER A 558 37.45 -24.53 0.17
C SER A 558 35.93 -24.66 0.36
N LYS A 559 35.27 -23.65 0.96
CA LYS A 559 33.82 -23.62 1.20
C LYS A 559 33.05 -23.29 -0.08
N TYR A 560 33.56 -22.38 -0.93
CA TYR A 560 32.81 -21.78 -2.02
C TYR A 560 33.26 -22.14 -3.44
N LYS A 561 34.42 -22.75 -3.61
CA LYS A 561 35.01 -23.05 -4.95
C LYS A 561 34.10 -23.95 -5.82
N ASN A 562 33.22 -24.72 -5.24
CA ASN A 562 32.34 -25.68 -5.92
C ASN A 562 30.87 -25.23 -5.99
N CYS A 563 30.55 -23.98 -5.61
CA CYS A 563 29.19 -23.49 -5.71
C CYS A 563 28.67 -23.58 -7.15
N ARG A 564 27.47 -24.02 -7.35
CA ARG A 564 26.80 -24.15 -8.65
C ARG A 564 25.68 -23.11 -8.78
N ILE A 565 25.22 -22.86 -10.01
CA ILE A 565 24.01 -22.08 -10.25
C ILE A 565 22.83 -22.84 -9.67
N PRO A 566 22.13 -22.28 -8.66
CA PRO A 566 20.98 -22.96 -8.08
C PRO A 566 19.72 -22.81 -8.94
N THR A 567 18.75 -23.70 -8.74
CA THR A 567 17.37 -23.51 -9.14
C THR A 567 16.55 -22.88 -8.00
N LEU A 568 15.41 -22.27 -8.32
CA LEU A 568 14.46 -21.85 -7.31
C LEU A 568 13.99 -23.04 -6.45
N LYS A 569 13.81 -24.21 -7.07
CA LYS A 569 13.48 -25.45 -6.37
C LYS A 569 14.47 -25.76 -5.24
N GLU A 570 15.78 -25.70 -5.54
CA GLU A 570 16.82 -25.94 -4.53
C GLU A 570 16.83 -24.88 -3.42
N TYR A 571 16.44 -23.63 -3.71
CA TYR A 571 16.25 -22.60 -2.68
C TYR A 571 15.06 -22.91 -1.78
N LEU A 572 13.91 -23.30 -2.34
CA LEU A 572 12.74 -23.69 -1.57
C LEU A 572 13.07 -24.90 -0.65
N GLU A 573 13.77 -25.91 -1.16
CA GLU A 573 14.24 -27.05 -0.37
C GLU A 573 15.17 -26.62 0.78
N ALA A 574 16.09 -25.67 0.53
CA ALA A 574 17.07 -25.20 1.52
C ALA A 574 16.45 -24.33 2.65
N PHE A 575 15.34 -23.63 2.36
CA PHE A 575 14.75 -22.66 3.28
C PHE A 575 13.38 -23.05 3.86
N LYS A 576 12.75 -24.13 3.41
CA LYS A 576 11.44 -24.60 3.82
C LYS A 576 11.24 -24.65 5.35
N ASP A 577 12.26 -25.13 6.11
CA ASP A 577 12.16 -25.32 7.56
C ASP A 577 12.85 -24.19 8.34
N LYS A 578 13.03 -22.99 7.74
CA LYS A 578 13.72 -21.87 8.38
C LYS A 578 12.75 -20.70 8.60
N ASP A 579 12.88 -20.02 9.74
CA ASP A 579 12.23 -18.70 9.96
C ASP A 579 12.93 -17.63 9.08
N CYS A 580 12.74 -17.77 7.76
CA CYS A 580 13.35 -16.94 6.76
C CYS A 580 12.43 -16.82 5.55
N GLN A 581 12.23 -15.61 5.06
CA GLN A 581 11.46 -15.38 3.85
C GLN A 581 12.35 -15.28 2.61
N LEU A 582 11.76 -15.50 1.44
CA LEU A 582 12.42 -15.36 0.15
C LEU A 582 11.77 -14.20 -0.64
N PHE A 583 12.57 -13.19 -0.99
CA PHE A 583 12.19 -12.15 -1.93
C PHE A 583 12.77 -12.54 -3.31
N ILE A 584 11.88 -13.02 -4.18
CA ILE A 584 12.23 -13.56 -5.49
C ILE A 584 12.18 -12.42 -6.51
N GLU A 585 13.35 -11.88 -6.90
CA GLU A 585 13.41 -10.88 -7.96
C GLU A 585 13.32 -11.53 -9.35
N ILE A 586 12.23 -11.25 -10.07
CA ILE A 586 12.08 -11.73 -11.45
C ILE A 586 12.81 -10.75 -12.39
N LYS A 587 13.95 -11.21 -12.91
CA LYS A 587 14.75 -10.51 -13.95
C LYS A 587 14.25 -10.82 -15.35
N SER A 588 13.66 -12.00 -15.56
CA SER A 588 13.12 -12.42 -16.85
C SER A 588 12.02 -11.48 -17.32
N GLY A 589 12.05 -11.08 -18.60
CA GLY A 589 10.93 -10.40 -19.27
C GLY A 589 9.82 -11.34 -19.74
N LYS A 590 9.99 -12.67 -19.60
CA LYS A 590 9.05 -13.69 -20.07
C LYS A 590 7.99 -13.97 -19.02
N SER A 591 6.74 -13.60 -19.25
CA SER A 591 5.64 -13.84 -18.30
C SER A 591 5.41 -15.34 -17.97
N ALA A 592 5.91 -16.27 -18.82
CA ALA A 592 5.89 -17.70 -18.55
C ALA A 592 6.64 -18.12 -17.25
N ILE A 593 7.51 -17.27 -16.70
CA ILE A 593 8.18 -17.53 -15.42
C ILE A 593 7.19 -17.47 -14.24
N VAL A 594 6.10 -16.70 -14.34
CA VAL A 594 5.12 -16.53 -13.25
C VAL A 594 4.42 -17.86 -12.90
N PRO A 595 3.79 -18.59 -13.85
CA PRO A 595 3.22 -19.90 -13.53
C PRO A 595 4.27 -20.95 -13.14
N ALA A 596 5.52 -20.83 -13.60
CA ALA A 596 6.59 -21.73 -13.17
C ALA A 596 6.96 -21.51 -11.69
N ILE A 597 7.07 -20.26 -11.24
CA ILE A 597 7.30 -19.91 -9.84
C ILE A 597 6.10 -20.36 -9.00
N LYS A 598 4.85 -20.04 -9.44
CA LYS A 598 3.64 -20.44 -8.72
C LYS A 598 3.62 -21.94 -8.47
N LYS A 599 3.87 -22.73 -9.52
CA LYS A 599 3.89 -24.20 -9.42
C LYS A 599 4.89 -24.68 -8.36
N LEU A 600 6.10 -24.12 -8.33
CA LEU A 600 7.12 -24.50 -7.35
C LEU A 600 6.73 -24.11 -5.94
N VAL A 601 6.26 -22.87 -5.74
CA VAL A 601 5.85 -22.37 -4.41
C VAL A 601 4.69 -23.21 -3.85
N ASP A 602 3.71 -23.56 -4.69
CA ASP A 602 2.57 -24.39 -4.30
C ASP A 602 3.03 -25.86 -4.01
N GLU A 603 3.93 -26.43 -4.83
CA GLU A 603 4.46 -27.80 -4.65
C GLU A 603 5.21 -27.94 -3.33
N TYR A 604 5.91 -26.89 -2.90
CA TYR A 604 6.69 -26.90 -1.64
C TYR A 604 5.90 -26.35 -0.45
N ASP A 605 4.66 -25.90 -0.65
CA ASP A 605 3.82 -25.24 0.37
C ASP A 605 4.54 -24.09 1.06
N MET A 606 5.18 -23.21 0.27
CA MET A 606 5.97 -22.09 0.77
C MET A 606 5.37 -20.71 0.44
N TYR A 607 4.06 -20.67 0.20
CA TYR A 607 3.36 -19.42 -0.07
C TYR A 607 3.59 -18.37 1.03
N ASP A 608 3.58 -18.79 2.29
CA ASP A 608 3.76 -17.89 3.44
C ASP A 608 5.19 -17.35 3.56
N GLN A 609 6.20 -18.04 3.00
CA GLN A 609 7.61 -17.64 3.05
C GLN A 609 8.07 -16.85 1.81
N CYS A 610 7.25 -16.74 0.75
CA CYS A 610 7.66 -16.13 -0.51
C CYS A 610 6.99 -14.79 -0.77
N SER A 611 7.72 -13.88 -1.40
CA SER A 611 7.22 -12.66 -2.03
C SER A 611 7.99 -12.42 -3.34
N VAL A 612 7.38 -11.77 -4.31
CA VAL A 612 8.01 -11.47 -5.61
C VAL A 612 8.32 -9.99 -5.69
N ILE A 613 9.49 -9.64 -6.20
CA ILE A 613 9.87 -8.25 -6.51
C ILE A 613 10.32 -8.17 -7.97
N THR A 614 10.14 -7.05 -8.64
CA THR A 614 10.59 -6.86 -10.03
C THR A 614 10.57 -5.40 -10.45
N PHE A 615 11.42 -5.05 -11.43
CA PHE A 615 11.35 -3.78 -12.17
C PHE A 615 10.37 -3.83 -13.34
N ASN A 616 9.96 -5.02 -13.79
CA ASN A 616 9.21 -5.20 -15.03
C ASN A 616 7.71 -5.11 -14.79
N GLU A 617 7.07 -4.05 -15.32
CA GLU A 617 5.62 -3.83 -15.21
C GLU A 617 4.80 -4.97 -15.85
N GLY A 618 5.28 -5.56 -16.95
CA GLY A 618 4.63 -6.70 -17.60
C GLY A 618 4.59 -7.94 -16.69
N ILE A 619 5.65 -8.15 -15.90
CA ILE A 619 5.70 -9.20 -14.88
C ILE A 619 4.78 -8.85 -13.70
N MET A 620 4.75 -7.59 -13.22
CA MET A 620 3.80 -7.19 -12.18
C MET A 620 2.35 -7.43 -12.61
N ALA A 621 2.01 -7.09 -13.86
CA ALA A 621 0.68 -7.35 -14.43
C ALA A 621 0.39 -8.85 -14.53
N ALA A 622 1.36 -9.66 -14.94
CA ALA A 622 1.24 -11.12 -14.99
C ALA A 622 1.03 -11.72 -13.58
N MET A 623 1.77 -11.23 -12.59
CA MET A 623 1.57 -11.62 -11.18
C MET A 623 0.14 -11.32 -10.70
N ARG A 624 -0.38 -10.11 -10.97
CA ARG A 624 -1.77 -9.76 -10.60
C ARG A 624 -2.81 -10.64 -11.25
N LYS A 625 -2.55 -11.08 -12.50
CA LYS A 625 -3.45 -11.94 -13.26
C LYS A 625 -3.36 -13.41 -12.84
N ASP A 626 -2.14 -13.97 -12.76
CA ASP A 626 -1.91 -15.42 -12.71
C ASP A 626 -1.55 -15.91 -11.29
N TYR A 627 -1.15 -14.98 -10.39
CA TYR A 627 -0.82 -15.26 -8.98
C TYR A 627 -1.26 -14.11 -8.04
N PRO A 628 -2.55 -13.72 -8.05
CA PRO A 628 -3.04 -12.51 -7.37
C PRO A 628 -2.89 -12.51 -5.84
N GLU A 629 -2.83 -13.67 -5.19
CA GLU A 629 -2.60 -13.81 -3.76
C GLU A 629 -1.15 -13.52 -3.34
N MET A 630 -0.18 -13.64 -4.26
CA MET A 630 1.24 -13.39 -3.94
C MET A 630 1.51 -11.90 -3.74
N SER A 631 2.29 -11.59 -2.70
CA SER A 631 2.79 -10.24 -2.47
C SER A 631 3.79 -9.84 -3.57
N VAL A 632 3.64 -8.62 -4.09
CA VAL A 632 4.51 -8.06 -5.15
C VAL A 632 5.16 -6.78 -4.66
N GLY A 633 6.47 -6.64 -4.87
CA GLY A 633 7.22 -5.40 -4.65
C GLY A 633 7.66 -4.78 -5.97
N ALA A 634 7.38 -3.48 -6.12
CA ALA A 634 7.76 -2.71 -7.29
C ALA A 634 9.15 -2.08 -7.07
N LEU A 635 10.16 -2.65 -7.73
CA LEU A 635 11.51 -2.09 -7.74
C LEU A 635 11.55 -0.83 -8.61
N CYS A 636 12.17 0.23 -8.10
CA CYS A 636 12.35 1.49 -8.81
C CYS A 636 13.68 2.15 -8.44
N SER A 637 14.26 2.92 -9.37
CA SER A 637 15.51 3.65 -9.12
C SER A 637 15.35 4.89 -8.24
N GLY A 638 14.11 5.20 -7.84
CA GLY A 638 13.71 6.35 -7.04
C GLY A 638 12.67 7.18 -7.80
N TYR A 639 11.64 7.60 -7.12
CA TYR A 639 10.64 8.54 -7.64
C TYR A 639 11.03 10.01 -7.36
N MET A 640 12.10 10.21 -6.57
CA MET A 640 12.57 11.51 -6.14
C MET A 640 13.58 12.08 -7.15
N ASN A 641 13.08 12.69 -8.22
CA ASN A 641 13.92 13.30 -9.26
C ASN A 641 14.10 14.84 -9.08
N GLY A 642 13.92 15.35 -7.85
CA GLY A 642 14.01 16.77 -7.56
C GLY A 642 12.75 17.55 -7.93
N LEU A 643 11.64 16.86 -8.12
CA LEU A 643 10.29 17.39 -8.17
C LEU A 643 9.80 17.70 -6.75
N ASP A 644 8.60 18.25 -6.64
CA ASP A 644 7.93 18.44 -5.36
C ASP A 644 7.74 17.05 -4.68
N PRO A 645 8.17 16.84 -3.41
CA PRO A 645 8.01 15.57 -2.73
C PRO A 645 6.58 15.02 -2.74
N GLU A 646 5.56 15.89 -2.73
CA GLU A 646 4.15 15.49 -2.82
C GLU A 646 3.80 14.87 -4.17
N GLU A 647 4.36 15.40 -5.27
CA GLU A 647 4.13 14.88 -6.62
C GLU A 647 4.84 13.56 -6.84
N ASP A 648 6.08 13.45 -6.41
CA ASP A 648 6.83 12.20 -6.49
C ASP A 648 6.14 11.08 -5.71
N PHE A 649 5.66 11.38 -4.51
CA PHE A 649 4.91 10.42 -3.70
C PHE A 649 3.61 10.00 -4.41
N ARG A 650 2.87 10.94 -4.96
CA ARG A 650 1.62 10.65 -5.67
C ARG A 650 1.85 9.80 -6.92
N ALA A 651 2.91 10.08 -7.68
CA ALA A 651 3.30 9.27 -8.84
C ALA A 651 3.68 7.84 -8.40
N ALA A 652 4.41 7.71 -7.27
CA ALA A 652 4.71 6.41 -6.68
C ALA A 652 3.43 5.65 -6.29
N MET A 653 2.46 6.32 -5.66
CA MET A 653 1.17 5.74 -5.26
C MET A 653 0.37 5.22 -6.46
N ALA A 654 0.33 6.00 -7.53
CA ALA A 654 -0.35 5.60 -8.75
C ALA A 654 0.31 4.37 -9.39
N PHE A 655 1.66 4.34 -9.41
CA PHE A 655 2.41 3.22 -9.96
C PHE A 655 2.23 1.93 -9.15
N ILE A 656 2.51 1.95 -7.83
CA ILE A 656 2.38 0.75 -7.00
C ILE A 656 0.93 0.30 -6.85
N GLY A 657 -0.01 1.25 -6.82
CA GLY A 657 -1.45 0.98 -6.68
C GLY A 657 -1.98 0.12 -7.82
N LYS A 658 -1.56 0.39 -9.06
CA LYS A 658 -1.91 -0.36 -10.26
C LYS A 658 -1.62 -1.86 -10.13
N TYR A 659 -0.58 -2.23 -9.39
CA TYR A 659 -0.16 -3.61 -9.21
C TYR A 659 -0.40 -4.14 -7.79
N ASN A 660 -1.04 -3.35 -6.91
CA ASN A 660 -1.14 -3.61 -5.48
C ASN A 660 0.23 -4.01 -4.88
N ALA A 661 1.26 -3.27 -5.26
CA ALA A 661 2.64 -3.57 -4.92
C ALA A 661 3.10 -2.77 -3.69
N THR A 662 4.16 -3.24 -3.04
CA THR A 662 4.93 -2.45 -2.09
C THR A 662 5.92 -1.55 -2.85
N LEU A 663 6.42 -0.52 -2.20
CA LEU A 663 7.41 0.40 -2.76
C LEU A 663 8.82 -0.06 -2.41
N ASN A 664 9.62 -0.38 -3.43
CA ASN A 664 10.99 -0.88 -3.26
C ASN A 664 11.99 0.06 -3.98
N PRO A 665 12.26 1.27 -3.42
CA PRO A 665 13.09 2.28 -4.07
C PRO A 665 14.59 2.05 -3.84
N SER A 666 15.45 2.74 -4.61
CA SER A 666 16.86 2.85 -4.25
C SER A 666 17.03 3.61 -2.93
N SER A 667 18.06 3.26 -2.15
CA SER A 667 18.27 3.73 -0.77
C SER A 667 18.53 5.24 -0.59
N GLY A 668 18.72 5.99 -1.67
CA GLY A 668 19.01 7.43 -1.61
C GLY A 668 17.81 8.35 -1.89
N GLY A 669 16.61 7.81 -2.10
CA GLY A 669 15.49 8.56 -2.68
C GLY A 669 14.41 9.02 -1.70
N TYR A 670 14.44 8.61 -0.43
CA TYR A 670 13.37 8.89 0.54
C TYR A 670 13.92 9.34 1.87
N GLU A 671 13.27 10.33 2.48
CA GLU A 671 13.56 10.81 3.83
C GLU A 671 12.47 10.35 4.83
N ALA A 672 12.67 10.69 6.11
CA ALA A 672 11.78 10.29 7.20
C ALA A 672 10.31 10.74 7.00
N ASN A 673 10.09 11.91 6.40
CA ASN A 673 8.74 12.45 6.18
C ASN A 673 8.02 11.69 5.06
N ASP A 674 8.74 11.30 4.00
CA ASP A 674 8.19 10.51 2.88
C ASP A 674 7.77 9.13 3.35
N LEU A 675 8.62 8.49 4.17
CA LEU A 675 8.28 7.21 4.77
C LEU A 675 7.07 7.30 5.69
N ARG A 676 7.02 8.36 6.53
CA ARG A 676 5.87 8.61 7.41
C ARG A 676 4.58 8.75 6.59
N ALA A 677 4.61 9.52 5.51
CA ALA A 677 3.47 9.69 4.61
C ALA A 677 3.03 8.35 3.98
N ALA A 678 3.99 7.49 3.58
CA ALA A 678 3.71 6.16 3.06
C ALA A 678 3.03 5.25 4.11
N LEU A 679 3.59 5.18 5.33
CA LEU A 679 3.04 4.36 6.41
C LEU A 679 1.64 4.82 6.83
N GLN A 680 1.38 6.12 6.89
CA GLN A 680 0.05 6.67 7.17
C GLN A 680 -1.01 6.27 6.14
N ARG A 681 -0.60 5.89 4.93
CA ARG A 681 -1.46 5.38 3.85
C ARG A 681 -1.43 3.86 3.70
N GLY A 682 -0.83 3.16 4.68
CA GLY A 682 -0.76 1.70 4.67
C GLY A 682 0.19 1.12 3.63
N ILE A 683 1.29 1.83 3.28
CA ILE A 683 2.26 1.39 2.30
C ILE A 683 3.55 0.99 2.96
N SER A 684 4.00 -0.24 2.68
CA SER A 684 5.29 -0.74 3.12
C SER A 684 6.40 -0.35 2.14
N VAL A 685 7.57 0.03 2.67
CA VAL A 685 8.72 0.52 1.87
C VAL A 685 9.99 -0.30 2.18
N TYR A 686 10.63 -0.83 1.13
CA TYR A 686 11.79 -1.72 1.21
C TYR A 686 12.95 -1.19 0.33
N PRO A 687 13.76 -0.23 0.83
CA PRO A 687 14.84 0.35 0.05
C PRO A 687 16.01 -0.62 -0.18
N TRP A 688 16.72 -0.44 -1.30
CA TRP A 688 17.90 -1.21 -1.75
C TRP A 688 18.93 -0.30 -2.44
N THR A 689 20.21 -0.59 -2.54
CA THR A 689 20.96 -1.59 -1.81
C THR A 689 21.90 -0.88 -0.86
N PHE A 690 21.82 -1.22 0.43
CA PHE A 690 22.75 -0.70 1.42
C PHE A 690 24.09 -1.44 1.36
N ARG A 691 25.17 -0.68 1.59
CA ARG A 691 26.54 -1.19 1.67
C ARG A 691 27.25 -0.54 2.84
N GLY A 692 28.12 -1.28 3.49
CA GLY A 692 28.95 -0.75 4.57
C GLY A 692 28.58 -1.26 5.96
N ASN A 693 28.83 -0.44 6.97
CA ASN A 693 28.59 -0.79 8.38
C ASN A 693 27.19 -0.35 8.86
N LEU A 694 26.88 -0.62 10.13
CA LEU A 694 25.58 -0.31 10.73
C LEU A 694 25.22 1.19 10.68
N ASP A 695 26.20 2.10 10.65
CA ASP A 695 25.93 3.54 10.55
C ASP A 695 25.22 3.92 9.24
N THR A 696 25.49 3.18 8.16
CA THR A 696 24.80 3.37 6.88
C THR A 696 23.31 3.04 6.97
N TYR A 697 22.94 2.05 7.78
CA TYR A 697 21.56 1.60 7.95
C TYR A 697 20.78 2.35 9.05
N LYS A 698 21.53 2.99 9.99
CA LYS A 698 20.98 3.52 11.23
C LYS A 698 19.78 4.45 11.05
N ASN A 699 19.88 5.43 10.18
CA ASN A 699 18.79 6.39 10.00
C ASN A 699 17.55 5.70 9.44
N HIS A 700 17.71 4.82 8.46
CA HIS A 700 16.60 4.08 7.84
C HIS A 700 15.94 3.12 8.84
N PHE A 701 16.71 2.50 9.75
CA PHE A 701 16.16 1.73 10.86
C PHE A 701 15.30 2.62 11.77
N LEU A 702 15.84 3.76 12.20
CA LEU A 702 15.17 4.69 13.13
C LEU A 702 13.99 5.45 12.49
N TRP A 703 13.96 5.56 11.17
CA TRP A 703 12.81 6.10 10.46
C TRP A 703 11.66 5.09 10.37
N GLY A 704 11.93 3.79 10.51
CA GLY A 704 10.92 2.71 10.55
C GLY A 704 10.58 2.11 9.20
N TYR A 705 11.57 2.02 8.30
CA TYR A 705 11.39 1.28 7.04
C TYR A 705 10.97 -0.17 7.30
N SER A 706 10.15 -0.73 6.40
CA SER A 706 9.61 -2.08 6.55
C SER A 706 10.68 -3.17 6.44
N GLY A 707 11.74 -2.91 5.68
CA GLY A 707 12.91 -3.77 5.57
C GLY A 707 14.04 -3.05 4.87
N LEU A 708 15.27 -3.52 5.05
CA LEU A 708 16.48 -2.90 4.53
C LEU A 708 17.29 -3.94 3.77
N THR A 709 17.35 -3.80 2.43
CA THR A 709 18.07 -4.75 1.54
C THR A 709 19.52 -4.35 1.41
N GLY A 710 20.45 -5.23 1.82
CA GLY A 710 21.84 -4.88 1.85
C GLY A 710 22.84 -6.01 1.57
N ASP A 711 24.02 -5.62 1.08
CA ASP A 711 25.16 -6.52 0.81
C ASP A 711 25.80 -7.05 2.11
N ASN A 712 25.52 -6.42 3.26
CA ASN A 712 26.14 -6.65 4.55
C ASN A 712 25.10 -7.01 5.63
N ALA A 713 24.22 -7.98 5.39
CA ALA A 713 23.16 -8.38 6.35
C ALA A 713 23.68 -8.72 7.76
N ASN A 714 24.94 -9.15 7.89
CA ASN A 714 25.60 -9.46 9.16
C ASN A 714 25.71 -8.27 10.12
N VAL A 715 25.57 -7.03 9.66
CA VAL A 715 25.61 -5.85 10.55
C VAL A 715 24.45 -5.80 11.54
N PHE A 716 23.35 -6.47 11.24
CA PHE A 716 22.17 -6.59 12.10
C PHE A 716 22.27 -7.72 13.14
N ARG A 717 23.16 -8.68 12.97
CA ARG A 717 23.21 -9.92 13.76
C ARG A 717 23.01 -9.74 15.27
N ARG A 718 23.60 -8.68 15.84
CA ARG A 718 23.56 -8.40 17.28
C ARG A 718 22.46 -7.42 17.69
N LEU A 719 21.74 -6.84 16.73
CA LEU A 719 20.62 -5.97 17.05
C LEU A 719 19.47 -6.79 17.64
N VAL A 720 18.75 -6.15 18.54
CA VAL A 720 17.54 -6.72 19.13
C VAL A 720 16.44 -6.70 18.09
N ARG A 721 15.83 -7.87 17.86
CA ARG A 721 14.68 -8.05 16.97
C ARG A 721 13.36 -8.01 17.74
N ASN A 722 13.33 -8.68 18.91
CA ASN A 722 12.13 -8.74 19.74
C ASN A 722 12.49 -8.81 21.23
N VAL A 723 11.60 -8.28 22.07
CA VAL A 723 11.67 -8.32 23.52
C VAL A 723 10.30 -8.72 24.06
N TYR A 724 10.22 -9.78 24.84
CA TYR A 724 8.98 -10.22 25.44
C TYR A 724 9.15 -10.64 26.89
N ASN A 725 8.06 -10.56 27.65
CA ASN A 725 8.00 -11.10 29.02
C ASN A 725 7.65 -12.59 28.92
N PRO A 726 8.50 -13.50 29.41
CA PRO A 726 8.18 -14.92 29.42
C PRO A 726 7.03 -15.29 30.39
N VAL A 727 6.62 -14.36 31.22
CA VAL A 727 5.48 -14.51 32.12
C VAL A 727 4.20 -14.10 31.37
N SER A 728 3.22 -15.01 31.33
CA SER A 728 1.88 -14.74 30.84
C SER A 728 0.98 -14.15 31.93
N SER A 729 -0.11 -13.49 31.50
CA SER A 729 -1.21 -13.14 32.43
C SER A 729 -1.79 -14.40 33.06
N ALA A 730 -2.02 -14.36 34.39
CA ALA A 730 -2.43 -15.52 35.15
C ALA A 730 -3.16 -15.15 36.43
N ILE A 731 -3.94 -16.11 36.94
CA ILE A 731 -4.47 -16.09 38.32
C ILE A 731 -3.37 -16.59 39.24
N VAL A 732 -3.06 -15.85 40.30
CA VAL A 732 -1.99 -16.16 41.24
C VAL A 732 -2.47 -15.97 42.68
N GLU A 733 -1.80 -16.60 43.64
CA GLU A 733 -2.11 -16.43 45.07
C GLU A 733 -1.38 -15.19 45.65
N VAL A 734 -1.93 -14.58 46.69
CA VAL A 734 -1.20 -13.60 47.51
C VAL A 734 0.06 -14.24 48.10
N GLY A 735 1.18 -13.59 47.93
CA GLY A 735 2.52 -14.10 48.27
C GLY A 735 3.24 -14.79 47.11
N ALA A 736 2.63 -14.96 45.94
CA ALA A 736 3.30 -15.45 44.74
C ALA A 736 4.47 -14.57 44.35
N GLU A 737 5.56 -15.16 43.88
CA GLU A 737 6.73 -14.47 43.34
C GLU A 737 6.85 -14.75 41.84
N VAL A 738 6.94 -13.70 41.05
CA VAL A 738 7.07 -13.75 39.60
C VAL A 738 8.43 -13.16 39.18
N SER A 739 9.16 -13.85 38.33
CA SER A 739 10.41 -13.32 37.75
C SER A 739 10.13 -12.17 36.80
N LEU A 740 10.93 -11.12 36.90
CA LEU A 740 10.88 -9.93 36.02
C LEU A 740 11.98 -9.98 34.95
N GLU A 741 12.45 -11.16 34.58
CA GLU A 741 13.42 -11.31 33.49
C GLU A 741 12.75 -11.19 32.13
N LEU A 742 13.52 -10.72 31.15
CA LEU A 742 13.09 -10.56 29.76
C LEU A 742 13.72 -11.65 28.87
N ALA A 743 12.97 -12.11 27.90
CA ALA A 743 13.52 -12.83 26.77
C ALA A 743 13.80 -11.82 25.63
N VAL A 744 15.06 -11.76 25.22
CA VAL A 744 15.54 -10.84 24.18
C VAL A 744 16.08 -11.65 23.01
N THR A 745 15.43 -11.54 21.86
CA THR A 745 15.82 -12.21 20.62
C THR A 745 16.56 -11.21 19.72
N THR A 746 17.71 -11.63 19.18
CA THR A 746 18.46 -10.84 18.20
C THR A 746 18.19 -11.29 16.78
N TYR A 747 18.61 -10.51 15.78
CA TYR A 747 18.57 -10.94 14.36
C TYR A 747 19.41 -12.21 14.11
N GLY A 748 20.46 -12.46 14.91
CA GLY A 748 21.25 -13.68 14.81
C GLY A 748 20.56 -14.94 15.36
N HIS A 749 19.26 -14.90 15.59
CA HIS A 749 18.39 -15.99 16.09
C HIS A 749 18.71 -16.42 17.53
N ASP A 750 19.57 -15.70 18.24
CA ASP A 750 19.88 -15.97 19.63
C ASP A 750 18.80 -15.35 20.55
N THR A 751 18.14 -16.16 21.37
CA THR A 751 17.30 -15.69 22.47
C THR A 751 18.02 -15.83 23.79
N THR A 752 18.11 -14.74 24.53
CA THR A 752 18.83 -14.69 25.83
C THR A 752 17.98 -14.05 26.89
N THR A 753 18.09 -14.55 28.15
CA THR A 753 17.48 -13.91 29.29
C THR A 753 18.26 -12.64 29.68
N LYS A 754 17.54 -11.55 29.88
CA LYS A 754 18.09 -10.25 30.25
C LYS A 754 17.33 -9.65 31.44
N ALA A 755 18.03 -8.85 32.24
CA ALA A 755 17.40 -7.98 33.21
C ALA A 755 16.60 -6.87 32.49
N TYR A 756 15.45 -6.51 33.05
CA TYR A 756 14.67 -5.38 32.62
C TYR A 756 15.35 -4.05 33.00
N LYS A 757 15.05 -2.97 32.28
CA LYS A 757 15.54 -1.63 32.60
C LYS A 757 14.68 -0.95 33.66
N SER A 758 13.37 -1.00 33.48
CA SER A 758 12.35 -0.49 34.41
C SER A 758 11.05 -1.29 34.27
N ILE A 759 10.26 -1.25 35.35
CA ILE A 759 8.87 -1.74 35.35
C ILE A 759 7.96 -0.51 35.36
N ILE A 760 6.84 -0.61 34.62
CA ILE A 760 5.78 0.39 34.61
C ILE A 760 4.51 -0.33 35.05
N PHE A 761 3.96 0.05 36.20
CA PHE A 761 2.67 -0.42 36.65
C PHE A 761 1.55 0.33 35.96
N LEU A 762 0.62 -0.39 35.41
CA LEU A 762 -0.64 0.12 34.82
C LEU A 762 -1.80 0.01 35.82
N ALA A 763 -1.70 -0.98 36.73
CA ALA A 763 -2.61 -1.18 37.87
C ALA A 763 -1.90 -1.93 39.01
N GLY A 764 -2.36 -1.77 40.27
CA GLY A 764 -1.99 -2.58 41.44
C GLY A 764 -0.57 -2.40 41.95
N GLU A 765 0.05 -1.24 41.77
CA GLU A 765 1.40 -0.94 42.30
C GLU A 765 1.44 -1.04 43.83
N ASP A 766 0.35 -0.68 44.51
CA ASP A 766 0.20 -0.67 45.96
C ASP A 766 0.12 -2.07 46.60
N ILE A 767 -0.27 -3.06 45.82
CA ILE A 767 -0.33 -4.49 46.21
C ILE A 767 0.82 -5.30 45.63
N ALA A 768 1.87 -4.65 45.10
CA ALA A 768 3.05 -5.28 44.51
C ALA A 768 4.32 -4.87 45.23
N GLU A 769 5.25 -5.79 45.47
CA GLU A 769 6.62 -5.47 45.96
C GLU A 769 7.63 -5.98 44.92
N VAL A 770 8.48 -5.08 44.41
CA VAL A 770 9.56 -5.44 43.49
C VAL A 770 10.88 -5.45 44.25
N LYS A 771 11.54 -6.60 44.31
CA LYS A 771 12.82 -6.79 44.94
C LYS A 771 13.65 -7.87 44.23
N ASP A 772 14.94 -7.59 44.03
CA ASP A 772 15.92 -8.54 43.48
C ASP A 772 15.47 -9.20 42.16
N GLY A 773 14.83 -8.42 41.25
CA GLY A 773 14.34 -8.89 39.95
C GLY A 773 13.07 -9.77 40.01
N LYS A 774 12.36 -9.71 41.13
CA LYS A 774 11.08 -10.40 41.33
C LYS A 774 9.99 -9.42 41.73
N LEU A 775 8.76 -9.74 41.36
CA LEU A 775 7.54 -9.12 41.82
C LEU A 775 6.85 -10.09 42.77
N THR A 776 6.55 -9.63 44.00
CA THR A 776 5.78 -10.40 44.99
C THR A 776 4.41 -9.77 45.14
N VAL A 777 3.36 -10.58 45.00
CA VAL A 777 1.94 -10.17 45.19
C VAL A 777 1.67 -10.03 46.69
N LYS A 778 1.31 -8.83 47.16
CA LYS A 778 1.13 -8.54 48.60
C LYS A 778 -0.33 -8.45 49.05
N GLY A 779 -1.23 -8.27 48.15
CA GLY A 779 -2.66 -8.08 48.43
C GLY A 779 -3.53 -8.73 47.37
N GLU A 780 -4.84 -8.78 47.65
CA GLU A 780 -5.85 -9.21 46.67
C GLU A 780 -6.13 -8.09 45.67
N GLY A 781 -6.38 -8.46 44.39
CA GLY A 781 -6.69 -7.55 43.30
C GLY A 781 -5.94 -7.89 42.02
N GLU A 782 -5.85 -6.91 41.12
CA GLU A 782 -5.17 -7.02 39.84
C GLU A 782 -3.88 -6.20 39.83
N ILE A 783 -2.79 -6.82 39.41
CA ILE A 783 -1.51 -6.14 39.14
C ILE A 783 -1.23 -6.23 37.64
N THR A 784 -1.22 -5.10 36.94
CA THR A 784 -0.86 -5.05 35.53
C THR A 784 0.42 -4.24 35.34
N TYR A 785 1.40 -4.81 34.63
CA TYR A 785 2.70 -4.18 34.44
C TYR A 785 3.30 -4.41 33.05
N ILE A 786 4.23 -3.55 32.66
CA ILE A 786 5.07 -3.63 31.48
C ILE A 786 6.53 -3.59 31.89
N LEU A 787 7.38 -4.38 31.26
CA LEU A 787 8.83 -4.32 31.40
C LEU A 787 9.45 -3.57 30.22
N THR A 788 10.53 -2.83 30.51
CA THR A 788 11.25 -2.09 29.47
C THR A 788 12.67 -2.63 29.29
N TYR A 789 13.20 -2.50 28.08
CA TYR A 789 14.57 -2.85 27.73
C TYR A 789 15.21 -1.76 26.87
N GLU A 790 16.51 -1.51 27.05
CA GLU A 790 17.28 -0.60 26.21
C GLU A 790 18.24 -1.37 25.31
N GLY A 791 18.08 -1.18 23.99
CA GLY A 791 19.01 -1.66 22.97
C GLY A 791 19.78 -0.51 22.33
N LYS A 792 20.59 -0.84 21.32
CA LYS A 792 21.34 0.15 20.54
C LYS A 792 21.29 -0.18 19.06
N VAL A 793 21.09 0.86 18.24
CA VAL A 793 21.29 0.82 16.79
C VAL A 793 22.45 1.78 16.50
N SER A 794 23.65 1.24 16.27
CA SER A 794 24.90 2.01 16.27
C SER A 794 25.10 2.77 17.59
N SER A 795 25.21 4.09 17.56
CA SER A 795 25.36 4.94 18.76
C SER A 795 24.04 5.33 19.43
N ASN A 796 22.89 5.10 18.74
CA ASN A 796 21.58 5.53 19.24
C ASN A 796 20.99 4.48 20.19
N VAL A 797 20.49 4.96 21.35
CA VAL A 797 19.70 4.14 22.26
C VAL A 797 18.28 4.02 21.70
N VAL A 798 17.74 2.81 21.70
CA VAL A 798 16.36 2.50 21.33
C VAL A 798 15.69 1.77 22.49
N ALA A 799 14.40 2.01 22.67
CA ALA A 799 13.62 1.41 23.73
C ALA A 799 12.70 0.30 23.18
N TYR A 800 12.54 -0.74 23.98
CA TYR A 800 11.59 -1.84 23.75
C TYR A 800 10.71 -1.95 24.98
N TYR A 801 9.44 -2.27 24.77
CA TYR A 801 8.44 -2.49 25.80
C TYR A 801 7.79 -3.86 25.56
N THR A 802 7.58 -4.62 26.63
CA THR A 802 6.77 -5.84 26.53
C THR A 802 5.29 -5.49 26.39
N GLN A 803 4.48 -6.43 25.93
CA GLN A 803 3.04 -6.33 26.10
C GLN A 803 2.68 -6.33 27.59
N PRO A 804 1.53 -5.74 27.99
CA PRO A 804 1.04 -5.77 29.38
C PRO A 804 0.84 -7.21 29.86
N VAL A 805 1.25 -7.47 31.11
CA VAL A 805 1.00 -8.73 31.82
C VAL A 805 0.14 -8.42 33.02
N THR A 806 -0.96 -9.16 33.18
CA THR A 806 -1.89 -9.04 34.30
C THR A 806 -1.82 -10.26 35.22
N LEU A 807 -1.61 -10.04 36.51
CA LEU A 807 -1.68 -11.03 37.57
C LEU A 807 -2.91 -10.73 38.42
N SER A 808 -3.88 -11.65 38.48
CA SER A 808 -5.11 -11.48 39.27
C SER A 808 -5.13 -12.48 40.44
N THR A 809 -5.56 -12.02 41.61
CA THR A 809 -5.79 -12.90 42.77
C THR A 809 -7.24 -13.36 42.91
N GLU A 810 -8.14 -12.86 42.07
CA GLU A 810 -9.52 -13.30 42.09
C GLU A 810 -9.62 -14.71 41.47
N THR A 811 -10.08 -15.66 42.28
CA THR A 811 -10.64 -16.89 41.72
C THR A 811 -11.90 -16.53 40.98
N ALA A 812 -12.07 -17.02 39.74
CA ALA A 812 -13.36 -16.95 39.06
C ALA A 812 -14.44 -17.44 40.05
N THR A 813 -15.31 -16.55 40.51
CA THR A 813 -16.49 -16.98 41.32
C THR A 813 -17.25 -17.98 40.45
N PRO A 814 -17.51 -19.19 40.95
CA PRO A 814 -18.46 -20.06 40.29
C PRO A 814 -19.78 -19.27 40.19
N ASP A 815 -20.41 -19.30 39.02
CA ASP A 815 -21.73 -18.74 38.83
C ASP A 815 -22.61 -19.03 40.06
N GLU A 816 -23.24 -17.97 40.61
CA GLU A 816 -24.21 -18.12 41.71
C GLU A 816 -25.21 -19.20 41.31
N GLU A 817 -25.17 -20.33 41.98
CA GLU A 817 -26.28 -21.29 41.98
C GLU A 817 -27.52 -20.50 42.35
N THR A 818 -28.41 -20.32 41.40
CA THR A 818 -29.78 -19.79 41.66
C THR A 818 -30.42 -20.72 42.62
N ASP A 819 -30.47 -20.27 43.89
CA ASP A 819 -31.22 -20.87 44.96
C ASP A 819 -32.73 -20.83 44.58
N THR A 820 -33.18 -21.97 44.02
CA THR A 820 -34.61 -22.22 43.83
C THR A 820 -35.20 -22.71 45.13
N ASN A 821 -35.65 -21.80 45.96
CA ASN A 821 -36.61 -22.13 47.04
C ASN A 821 -37.93 -22.49 46.40
N GLU A 822 -38.26 -23.81 46.44
CA GLU A 822 -39.63 -24.31 46.27
C GLU A 822 -40.47 -23.97 47.48
N PRO A 823 -41.76 -23.63 47.29
CA PRO A 823 -42.77 -23.93 48.30
C PRO A 823 -43.60 -25.14 47.88
N GLU A 824 -43.67 -26.12 48.82
CA GLU A 824 -44.55 -27.28 48.75
C GLU A 824 -46.03 -26.94 48.59
N GLY A 825 -46.72 -27.80 47.86
CA GLY A 825 -48.15 -28.04 48.20
C GLY A 825 -49.08 -28.30 47.03
N GLY A 826 -49.48 -29.58 46.80
CA GLY A 826 -50.85 -29.95 46.47
C GLY A 826 -51.12 -30.60 45.13
N ASP A 827 -50.96 -31.86 45.07
CA ASP A 827 -51.90 -32.95 44.72
C ASP A 827 -52.80 -32.87 43.46
N THR A 828 -52.78 -34.04 42.78
CA THR A 828 -53.77 -34.80 42.04
C THR A 828 -53.82 -34.69 40.50
N THR A 829 -53.49 -35.89 39.97
CA THR A 829 -54.19 -36.73 38.94
C THR A 829 -54.23 -36.35 37.49
N GLU A 830 -53.76 -37.29 36.77
CA GLU A 830 -54.20 -38.11 35.66
C GLU A 830 -53.47 -37.87 34.32
N ALA A 831 -52.76 -38.96 33.93
CA ALA A 831 -52.44 -39.31 32.54
C ALA A 831 -53.73 -39.97 31.91
N PRO A 832 -53.77 -40.39 30.61
CA PRO A 832 -52.74 -40.57 29.59
C PRO A 832 -53.22 -40.30 28.12
N THR A 833 -52.41 -40.76 27.21
CA THR A 833 -52.60 -41.22 25.83
C THR A 833 -52.03 -40.31 24.74
N ASP A 834 -51.01 -40.78 24.12
CA ASP A 834 -50.74 -41.69 22.96
C ASP A 834 -51.26 -41.18 21.59
N SER A 835 -50.34 -41.02 20.72
CA SER A 835 -50.38 -41.49 19.33
C SER A 835 -49.26 -40.92 18.43
N THR A 836 -48.33 -41.75 18.09
CA THR A 836 -47.73 -41.87 16.79
C THR A 836 -48.74 -42.49 15.79
N PRO A 837 -48.51 -42.63 14.47
CA PRO A 837 -47.35 -42.62 13.59
C PRO A 837 -47.61 -41.88 12.24
N ASP A 838 -46.82 -41.76 11.26
CA ASP A 838 -46.21 -42.77 10.36
C ASP A 838 -45.75 -42.13 9.05
N THR A 839 -44.64 -42.59 8.54
CA THR A 839 -44.23 -42.95 7.16
C THR A 839 -44.38 -41.98 5.99
N SER A 840 -43.28 -41.78 5.26
CA SER A 840 -43.00 -42.58 4.04
C SER A 840 -41.73 -42.15 3.29
N LYS A 841 -40.85 -43.17 3.12
CA LYS A 841 -39.94 -43.30 1.96
C LYS A 841 -40.70 -43.99 0.81
N PRO A 842 -40.24 -43.97 -0.44
CA PRO A 842 -39.27 -44.95 -0.93
C PRO A 842 -38.30 -44.44 -2.02
N THR A 843 -37.15 -45.00 -2.13
CA THR A 843 -36.53 -46.08 -2.96
C THR A 843 -36.26 -45.69 -4.42
N GLU A 844 -35.21 -46.05 -5.06
CA GLU A 844 -34.12 -47.02 -5.26
C GLU A 844 -33.31 -46.56 -6.46
N GLY A 845 -32.12 -46.86 -6.72
CA GLY A 845 -31.42 -48.09 -6.79
C GLY A 845 -30.06 -47.97 -7.48
N ASN A 846 -29.19 -48.75 -6.99
CA ASN A 846 -28.28 -49.71 -7.57
C ASN A 846 -27.18 -49.34 -8.56
N GLY A 847 -25.95 -49.59 -8.21
CA GLY A 847 -25.17 -50.71 -8.73
C GLY A 847 -23.65 -50.58 -8.61
N THR A 848 -23.15 -51.40 -7.70
CA THR A 848 -22.00 -52.30 -7.72
C THR A 848 -20.54 -51.87 -7.96
N THR A 849 -19.73 -52.12 -6.94
CA THR A 849 -18.46 -52.88 -6.82
C THR A 849 -17.17 -52.28 -7.36
N ALA A 850 -16.03 -52.29 -6.72
CA ALA A 850 -15.39 -53.21 -5.78
C ALA A 850 -14.09 -52.56 -5.22
N ASP A 851 -13.76 -52.99 -4.00
CA ASP A 851 -12.50 -53.06 -3.27
C ASP A 851 -11.17 -52.57 -3.88
N SER A 852 -10.43 -51.73 -3.12
CA SER A 852 -9.15 -52.20 -2.56
C SER A 852 -8.62 -51.16 -1.52
N GLU A 853 -8.34 -51.67 -0.35
CA GLU A 853 -7.60 -51.02 0.74
C GLU A 853 -6.18 -50.68 0.31
N THR A 854 -5.69 -49.51 0.67
CA THR A 854 -4.29 -49.34 1.11
C THR A 854 -4.19 -48.11 2.03
N GLU A 855 -3.55 -48.39 3.17
CA GLU A 855 -3.30 -47.48 4.27
C GLU A 855 -2.54 -46.22 3.87
N ALA A 856 -2.93 -45.08 4.46
CA ALA A 856 -2.18 -43.84 4.46
C ALA A 856 -1.19 -43.83 5.64
N PRO A 857 0.04 -43.38 5.45
CA PRO A 857 0.90 -43.03 6.58
C PRO A 857 0.61 -41.63 7.02
N LYS A 858 0.25 -41.44 8.28
CA LYS A 858 0.24 -40.18 9.02
C LYS A 858 1.68 -39.68 9.19
N GLY A 859 2.04 -38.59 8.56
CA GLY A 859 3.25 -37.82 8.81
C GLY A 859 2.89 -36.37 9.06
N GLY A 860 2.52 -36.06 10.29
CA GLY A 860 2.35 -34.69 10.74
C GLY A 860 3.72 -34.11 11.12
N CYS A 861 4.15 -33.08 10.46
CA CYS A 861 5.29 -32.29 10.88
C CYS A 861 4.81 -31.23 11.89
N LYS A 862 5.17 -31.38 13.15
CA LYS A 862 4.95 -30.36 14.19
C LYS A 862 6.02 -29.30 14.04
N SER A 863 5.60 -28.06 13.82
CA SER A 863 6.50 -26.91 13.95
C SER A 863 6.98 -26.78 15.40
N THR A 864 8.24 -26.47 15.58
CA THR A 864 8.95 -26.40 16.85
C THR A 864 8.57 -25.20 17.75
N LEU A 865 7.63 -24.37 17.36
CA LEU A 865 7.18 -23.18 18.12
C LEU A 865 6.19 -23.52 19.25
N GLY A 866 5.34 -24.51 19.07
CA GLY A 866 4.43 -24.94 20.13
C GLY A 866 5.09 -25.69 21.32
N GLY A 867 6.34 -26.14 21.18
CA GLY A 867 7.07 -26.86 22.23
C GLY A 867 7.67 -25.98 23.33
N MET A 868 7.94 -24.71 23.06
CA MET A 868 8.56 -23.82 24.03
C MET A 868 7.56 -23.22 25.03
N ALA A 869 6.36 -22.87 24.58
CA ALA A 869 5.32 -22.35 25.47
C ALA A 869 4.87 -23.38 26.52
N LEU A 870 4.79 -24.67 26.15
CA LEU A 870 4.41 -25.74 27.09
C LEU A 870 5.47 -26.02 28.15
N LEU A 871 6.75 -25.79 27.89
CA LEU A 871 7.84 -25.97 28.87
C LEU A 871 7.90 -24.84 29.90
N LEU A 872 7.48 -23.62 29.52
CA LEU A 872 7.47 -22.44 30.41
C LEU A 872 6.29 -22.46 31.39
N VAL A 873 5.10 -22.91 30.95
CA VAL A 873 3.95 -23.12 31.84
C VAL A 873 4.26 -24.20 32.90
N ALA A 874 5.02 -25.23 32.51
CA ALA A 874 5.47 -26.26 33.47
C ALA A 874 6.48 -25.70 34.49
N GLY A 875 7.28 -24.69 34.15
CA GLY A 875 8.25 -24.06 35.05
C GLY A 875 7.57 -23.25 36.16
N VAL A 876 6.54 -22.46 35.84
CA VAL A 876 5.80 -21.65 36.82
C VAL A 876 4.99 -22.58 37.76
N ALA A 877 4.37 -23.61 37.23
CA ALA A 877 3.66 -24.62 38.05
C ALA A 877 4.60 -25.40 39.01
N LEU A 878 5.86 -25.60 38.62
CA LEU A 878 6.84 -26.26 39.47
C LEU A 878 7.32 -25.38 40.63
N VAL A 879 7.44 -24.08 40.45
CA VAL A 879 7.83 -23.12 41.49
C VAL A 879 6.73 -22.97 42.53
N LEU A 880 5.47 -22.99 42.12
CA LEU A 880 4.32 -22.92 43.02
C LEU A 880 4.12 -24.24 43.82
N ARG A 881 4.51 -25.39 43.23
CA ARG A 881 4.38 -26.71 43.92
C ARG A 881 5.47 -26.98 44.95
N LYS A 882 6.64 -26.36 44.86
CA LYS A 882 7.77 -26.55 45.81
C LYS A 882 7.60 -25.81 47.14
N LYS A 883 6.62 -24.91 47.29
CA LYS A 883 6.28 -24.23 48.54
C LYS A 883 5.20 -24.95 49.36
N ARG A 884 4.65 -26.08 48.86
CA ARG A 884 3.65 -26.90 49.60
C ARG A 884 4.22 -28.14 50.31
N ASP A 885 5.50 -28.44 50.14
CA ASP A 885 6.26 -29.38 50.92
C ASP A 885 7.35 -28.64 51.75
#